data_e7f9faefe1ee49e065d55ccb548c9946
#
_entry.id   e7f9faefe1ee49e065d55ccb548c9946
#
_cell.length_a   1.000
_cell.length_b   1.000
_cell.length_c   1.000
_cell.angle_alpha   90.00
_cell.angle_beta   90.00
_cell.angle_gamma   90.00
#
_symmetry.space_group_name_H-M   'P 1'
#
loop_
_entity.id
_entity.type
_entity.pdbx_description
1 polymer ?
#
loop_
_entity_poly.entity_id
_entity_poly.type
_entity_poly.pdbx_seq_one_letter_code
_entity_poly.pdbx_strand_id
1 'polypeptide(L)'
;MLTALLNTTRMGPLRQWAVTISLSLMLCFVTSAHAIAVKPDVGGKPIQAYLPNDVTFDSAIPTPESVLGANVGEWHVRHDQLVSYMRILADRSDRITIEETGRTHENRPLLLLKITAPENHSKLEDIRKAHIDAITTGEQVSKDTPLIFYMGYSIHGNEPSGANASLAIAYYLAAAKGELVDTLLKENIVLLDPSFNPDGLSRFAQWANMHKGKQLVSDGNTREHDEGWPSGRTNHYWFDLNRDWLLLTHPESRARIKQFQRWRPHILTDFHEMGTDSTYFFQPGVRSRKNPITPDENVTLTEALAKFHAKAFDETGTLYFSEEAFDDFYVGKGSTYPDVHGSIGILFEQASSRGHLQSSINGDLAFSDTIANQITTSLSTFRGALANKPAILDYQSAFVNDTKELAKNDDTAGYVLAMPNDNGRVEALLALLAQHKVKYEVLNQDVKIEGVAFNAKQAIYIPVAQPQYRLVKSLFSTQTSFENNTFYDVSTWNLALAFNLDYKNVDKRNARSIKTAANASLEKVAVADALPTAAYAYAFSWNDYYAPALLQALLENGVSVRSSEEGFSAVLTNGNVEHFDAGSIIIPTGLAQPSELVTLLSDYASSLAINVKSIKTGLTPSGNDVGSRSMAPVLPPKVLIVGGEGTSEYEVGEIWHYFDTRVGLPVSIVEQQKLQRAISPEYTHIIFVSGRYMLSDDTKSQLTAWVKAGGTLIGQKSALRYFAKNDWLDVDILERDAIDDAFDERNLTYGDRSALYAKKLVAGSVYEANIDTSHPLFYGYDGDTLPMFKTSNMVVKSNNSPFTTPSTYTSAPLMAGFSHQAMVDLIADTASVVTTKQGNGVVIGFTDDTQFRGYWYGTNKMLSNAIYQSHFIR
;
A
#
# COMPACT_ATOMS: atom_id res chain seq x y z
N MET A 1 -32.91 -40.53 -43.59
CA MET A 1 -32.38 -41.84 -43.94
C MET A 1 -33.20 -43.01 -43.33
N LEU A 2 -34.06 -42.76 -42.35
CA LEU A 2 -34.94 -43.78 -41.73
C LEU A 2 -36.25 -44.01 -42.49
N THR A 3 -36.66 -43.11 -43.38
CA THR A 3 -37.93 -43.17 -44.09
C THR A 3 -37.85 -43.93 -45.46
N ALA A 4 -36.68 -44.30 -45.89
CA ALA A 4 -36.45 -45.02 -47.16
C ALA A 4 -36.34 -46.56 -47.02
N LEU A 5 -36.37 -47.09 -45.78
CA LEU A 5 -36.17 -48.51 -45.50
C LEU A 5 -37.45 -49.31 -45.18
N LEU A 6 -38.62 -48.63 -45.24
CA LEU A 6 -39.91 -49.28 -44.88
C LEU A 6 -40.82 -49.68 -46.05
N ASN A 7 -40.29 -49.63 -47.25
CA ASN A 7 -41.11 -50.00 -48.46
C ASN A 7 -40.55 -51.17 -49.29
N THR A 8 -40.19 -52.27 -48.63
CA THR A 8 -39.95 -53.55 -49.32
C THR A 8 -40.87 -54.65 -48.77
N THR A 9 -42.14 -54.68 -49.28
CA THR A 9 -43.02 -55.81 -49.16
C THR A 9 -42.46 -56.98 -50.00
N ARG A 10 -42.20 -58.09 -49.33
CA ARG A 10 -41.83 -59.41 -49.75
C ARG A 10 -40.36 -59.79 -49.59
N MET A 11 -40.01 -60.17 -48.37
CA MET A 11 -38.91 -61.06 -48.12
C MET A 11 -39.37 -62.24 -47.26
N GLY A 12 -38.99 -63.45 -47.63
CA GLY A 12 -39.34 -64.66 -46.90
C GLY A 12 -38.84 -64.75 -45.48
N PRO A 13 -39.41 -65.63 -44.65
CA PRO A 13 -39.23 -65.62 -43.20
C PRO A 13 -37.78 -65.79 -42.72
N LEU A 14 -36.97 -66.49 -43.47
CA LEU A 14 -35.50 -66.63 -43.12
C LEU A 14 -34.65 -65.33 -43.27
N ARG A 15 -35.07 -64.41 -44.17
CA ARG A 15 -34.36 -63.12 -44.33
C ARG A 15 -34.85 -62.10 -43.32
N GLN A 16 -36.12 -62.19 -42.85
CA GLN A 16 -36.59 -61.33 -41.77
C GLN A 16 -35.87 -61.59 -40.44
N TRP A 17 -35.59 -62.89 -40.13
CA TRP A 17 -34.81 -63.23 -38.93
C TRP A 17 -33.35 -62.75 -38.99
N ALA A 18 -32.71 -62.86 -40.15
CA ALA A 18 -31.32 -62.39 -40.33
C ALA A 18 -31.21 -60.86 -40.20
N VAL A 19 -32.21 -60.10 -40.73
CA VAL A 19 -32.25 -58.64 -40.59
C VAL A 19 -32.56 -58.22 -39.15
N THR A 20 -33.49 -58.93 -38.47
CA THR A 20 -33.82 -58.63 -37.08
C THR A 20 -32.67 -58.96 -36.13
N ILE A 21 -31.96 -60.06 -36.34
CA ILE A 21 -30.77 -60.43 -35.54
C ILE A 21 -29.65 -59.49 -35.86
N SER A 22 -29.41 -59.04 -37.10
CA SER A 22 -28.38 -58.04 -37.43
C SER A 22 -28.72 -56.65 -36.89
N LEU A 23 -29.98 -56.22 -36.85
CA LEU A 23 -30.40 -54.96 -36.19
C LEU A 23 -30.29 -55.05 -34.65
N SER A 24 -30.68 -56.19 -34.07
CA SER A 24 -30.54 -56.40 -32.62
C SER A 24 -29.07 -56.50 -32.19
N LEU A 25 -28.21 -57.11 -33.00
CA LEU A 25 -26.75 -57.10 -32.78
C LEU A 25 -26.15 -55.69 -32.99
N MET A 26 -26.60 -54.91 -33.96
CA MET A 26 -26.17 -53.51 -34.12
C MET A 26 -26.69 -52.62 -33.01
N LEU A 27 -27.89 -52.81 -32.46
CA LEU A 27 -28.37 -52.10 -31.30
C LEU A 27 -27.60 -52.51 -30.00
N CYS A 28 -27.23 -53.78 -29.86
CA CYS A 28 -26.39 -54.22 -28.73
C CYS A 28 -24.95 -53.71 -28.81
N PHE A 29 -24.41 -53.48 -30.00
CA PHE A 29 -23.08 -52.86 -30.13
C PHE A 29 -23.09 -51.31 -29.97
N VAL A 30 -24.23 -50.63 -30.17
CA VAL A 30 -24.34 -49.18 -29.93
C VAL A 30 -24.54 -48.85 -28.46
N THR A 31 -24.95 -49.81 -27.60
CA THR A 31 -25.08 -49.60 -26.15
C THR A 31 -23.82 -49.94 -25.33
N SER A 32 -22.72 -50.30 -25.98
CA SER A 32 -21.45 -50.63 -25.30
C SER A 32 -20.28 -49.72 -25.64
N ALA A 33 -20.53 -48.57 -26.29
CA ALA A 33 -19.59 -47.48 -26.14
C ALA A 33 -19.73 -46.89 -24.74
N HIS A 34 -19.23 -47.61 -23.74
CA HIS A 34 -18.81 -46.94 -22.52
C HIS A 34 -17.78 -45.93 -23.01
N ALA A 35 -18.21 -44.66 -23.12
CA ALA A 35 -17.26 -43.57 -23.09
C ALA A 35 -16.40 -43.90 -21.85
N ILE A 36 -15.14 -44.19 -22.06
CA ILE A 36 -14.17 -44.22 -20.98
C ILE A 36 -14.29 -42.83 -20.40
N ALA A 37 -15.03 -42.69 -19.30
CA ALA A 37 -15.07 -41.46 -18.57
C ALA A 37 -13.67 -41.32 -18.02
N VAL A 38 -12.83 -40.59 -18.78
CA VAL A 38 -11.55 -40.13 -18.25
C VAL A 38 -11.90 -39.38 -16.98
N LYS A 39 -11.49 -39.91 -15.83
CA LYS A 39 -11.71 -39.22 -14.56
C LYS A 39 -10.98 -37.89 -14.69
N PRO A 40 -11.69 -36.76 -14.64
CA PRO A 40 -11.04 -35.47 -14.79
C PRO A 40 -10.03 -35.29 -13.66
N ASP A 41 -8.84 -34.79 -13.96
CA ASP A 41 -7.93 -34.29 -12.96
C ASP A 41 -8.46 -32.92 -12.52
N VAL A 42 -9.08 -32.88 -11.37
CA VAL A 42 -9.68 -31.66 -10.81
C VAL A 42 -8.73 -30.92 -9.86
N GLY A 43 -7.53 -31.47 -9.62
CA GLY A 43 -6.59 -30.97 -8.63
C GLY A 43 -7.08 -31.14 -7.19
N GLY A 44 -6.29 -30.65 -6.23
CA GLY A 44 -6.61 -30.73 -4.79
C GLY A 44 -6.34 -32.10 -4.19
N LYS A 45 -6.17 -32.13 -2.88
CA LYS A 45 -5.93 -33.37 -2.13
C LYS A 45 -6.86 -33.40 -0.90
N PRO A 46 -7.28 -34.59 -0.44
CA PRO A 46 -7.95 -34.72 0.87
C PRO A 46 -7.08 -34.09 1.97
N ILE A 47 -7.69 -33.51 2.98
CA ILE A 47 -6.97 -32.79 4.04
C ILE A 47 -5.90 -33.65 4.72
N GLN A 48 -6.15 -34.97 4.86
CA GLN A 48 -5.22 -35.94 5.46
C GLN A 48 -3.90 -36.04 4.66
N ALA A 49 -3.92 -35.76 3.36
CA ALA A 49 -2.72 -35.82 2.53
C ALA A 49 -1.76 -34.63 2.76
N TYR A 50 -2.24 -33.58 3.41
CA TYR A 50 -1.45 -32.39 3.74
C TYR A 50 -0.90 -32.41 5.17
N LEU A 51 -1.49 -33.21 6.06
CA LEU A 51 -1.25 -33.16 7.49
C LEU A 51 -0.39 -34.35 7.96
N PRO A 52 0.33 -34.21 9.08
CA PRO A 52 1.15 -35.28 9.62
C PRO A 52 0.35 -36.56 9.87
N ASN A 53 0.97 -37.73 9.59
CA ASN A 53 0.36 -39.05 9.79
C ASN A 53 0.48 -39.58 11.21
N ASP A 54 1.24 -38.95 12.09
CA ASP A 54 1.50 -39.31 13.47
C ASP A 54 0.52 -38.70 14.47
N VAL A 55 -0.56 -38.08 13.96
CA VAL A 55 -1.63 -37.46 14.75
C VAL A 55 -2.97 -38.15 14.49
N THR A 56 -3.85 -38.07 15.45
CA THR A 56 -5.28 -38.43 15.28
C THR A 56 -6.13 -37.17 15.30
N PHE A 57 -7.31 -37.23 14.68
CA PHE A 57 -8.20 -36.06 14.58
C PHE A 57 -9.51 -36.32 15.30
N ASP A 58 -10.04 -35.31 15.97
CA ASP A 58 -11.35 -35.34 16.56
C ASP A 58 -12.42 -35.30 15.45
N SER A 59 -13.17 -36.40 15.32
CA SER A 59 -14.21 -36.54 14.28
C SER A 59 -15.42 -35.62 14.44
N ALA A 60 -15.55 -34.95 15.59
CA ALA A 60 -16.60 -33.94 15.81
C ALA A 60 -16.27 -32.60 15.15
N ILE A 61 -14.99 -32.36 14.81
CA ILE A 61 -14.55 -31.14 14.12
C ILE A 61 -14.63 -31.36 12.61
N PRO A 62 -15.40 -30.56 11.89
CA PRO A 62 -15.60 -30.75 10.44
C PRO A 62 -14.33 -30.39 9.65
N THR A 63 -14.01 -31.24 8.66
CA THR A 63 -12.92 -30.96 7.72
C THR A 63 -13.31 -29.86 6.74
N PRO A 64 -12.32 -29.16 6.12
CA PRO A 64 -12.62 -28.17 5.08
C PRO A 64 -13.51 -28.74 3.98
N GLU A 65 -13.23 -29.96 3.49
CA GLU A 65 -14.00 -30.61 2.41
C GLU A 65 -15.45 -30.85 2.80
N SER A 66 -15.68 -31.22 4.06
CA SER A 66 -17.06 -31.49 4.53
C SER A 66 -17.93 -30.23 4.57
N VAL A 67 -17.31 -29.05 4.72
CA VAL A 67 -17.99 -27.75 4.76
C VAL A 67 -18.04 -27.09 3.39
N LEU A 68 -16.91 -27.10 2.65
CA LEU A 68 -16.77 -26.37 1.39
C LEU A 68 -17.24 -27.20 0.18
N GLY A 69 -17.37 -28.52 0.32
CA GLY A 69 -17.84 -29.41 -0.73
C GLY A 69 -16.79 -29.78 -1.79
N ALA A 70 -15.52 -29.44 -1.55
CA ALA A 70 -14.40 -29.74 -2.44
C ALA A 70 -13.12 -29.93 -1.62
N ASN A 71 -12.16 -30.70 -2.13
CA ASN A 71 -10.86 -30.86 -1.52
C ASN A 71 -10.08 -29.54 -1.48
N VAL A 72 -9.21 -29.38 -0.49
CA VAL A 72 -8.31 -28.22 -0.41
C VAL A 72 -7.40 -28.21 -1.64
N GLY A 73 -7.32 -27.06 -2.33
CA GLY A 73 -6.58 -26.90 -3.59
C GLY A 73 -7.32 -27.36 -4.86
N GLU A 74 -8.52 -27.94 -4.73
CA GLU A 74 -9.37 -28.23 -5.90
C GLU A 74 -9.93 -26.96 -6.52
N TRP A 75 -10.22 -25.96 -5.69
CA TRP A 75 -10.59 -24.60 -6.04
C TRP A 75 -9.80 -23.61 -5.20
N HIS A 76 -9.49 -22.45 -5.75
CA HIS A 76 -8.99 -21.33 -4.95
C HIS A 76 -10.08 -20.86 -3.99
N VAL A 77 -9.78 -20.89 -2.68
CA VAL A 77 -10.76 -20.47 -1.68
C VAL A 77 -11.07 -18.98 -1.82
N ARG A 78 -12.35 -18.64 -1.87
CA ARG A 78 -12.79 -17.24 -1.81
C ARG A 78 -12.91 -16.82 -0.34
N HIS A 79 -12.80 -15.53 -0.10
CA HIS A 79 -12.85 -15.00 1.26
C HIS A 79 -14.16 -15.36 2.00
N ASP A 80 -15.31 -15.35 1.34
CA ASP A 80 -16.60 -15.74 1.91
C ASP A 80 -16.60 -17.21 2.41
N GLN A 81 -15.99 -18.10 1.66
CA GLN A 81 -15.83 -19.51 2.02
C GLN A 81 -14.86 -19.66 3.20
N LEU A 82 -13.75 -18.92 3.17
CA LEU A 82 -12.75 -18.89 4.23
C LEU A 82 -13.39 -18.42 5.55
N VAL A 83 -14.10 -17.32 5.55
CA VAL A 83 -14.83 -16.78 6.71
C VAL A 83 -15.85 -17.79 7.24
N SER A 84 -16.63 -18.40 6.34
CA SER A 84 -17.63 -19.40 6.72
C SER A 84 -16.99 -20.59 7.46
N TYR A 85 -15.90 -21.12 6.91
CA TYR A 85 -15.20 -22.24 7.51
C TYR A 85 -14.56 -21.88 8.86
N MET A 86 -13.87 -20.74 8.97
CA MET A 86 -13.24 -20.31 10.22
C MET A 86 -14.25 -20.11 11.35
N ARG A 87 -15.44 -19.57 11.03
CA ARG A 87 -16.53 -19.44 12.02
C ARG A 87 -17.07 -20.79 12.47
N ILE A 88 -17.24 -21.73 11.54
CA ILE A 88 -17.67 -23.09 11.88
C ILE A 88 -16.64 -23.79 12.78
N LEU A 89 -15.35 -23.64 12.51
CA LEU A 89 -14.30 -24.16 13.37
C LEU A 89 -14.37 -23.57 14.78
N ALA A 90 -14.54 -22.27 14.91
CA ALA A 90 -14.65 -21.61 16.20
C ALA A 90 -15.90 -22.04 16.98
N ASP A 91 -17.00 -22.35 16.29
CA ASP A 91 -18.22 -22.86 16.91
C ASP A 91 -18.12 -24.34 17.36
N ARG A 92 -17.24 -25.10 16.74
CA ARG A 92 -17.12 -26.55 16.96
C ARG A 92 -15.92 -26.98 17.82
N SER A 93 -14.90 -26.12 17.92
CA SER A 93 -13.69 -26.41 18.70
C SER A 93 -13.58 -25.47 19.89
N ASP A 94 -13.42 -26.04 21.08
CA ASP A 94 -13.16 -25.30 22.32
C ASP A 94 -11.72 -24.70 22.39
N ARG A 95 -10.89 -25.02 21.41
CA ARG A 95 -9.54 -24.47 21.24
C ARG A 95 -9.48 -23.12 20.52
N ILE A 96 -10.57 -22.68 19.93
CA ILE A 96 -10.59 -21.50 19.05
C ILE A 96 -11.61 -20.46 19.53
N THR A 97 -11.15 -19.21 19.63
CA THR A 97 -12.04 -18.04 19.64
C THR A 97 -11.72 -17.14 18.48
N ILE A 98 -12.74 -16.51 17.89
CA ILE A 98 -12.60 -15.68 16.69
C ILE A 98 -12.95 -14.22 17.00
N GLU A 99 -12.19 -13.29 16.44
CA GLU A 99 -12.42 -11.85 16.54
C GLU A 99 -12.52 -11.26 15.13
N GLU A 100 -13.55 -10.45 14.87
CA GLU A 100 -13.58 -9.58 13.70
C GLU A 100 -12.83 -8.29 14.05
N THR A 101 -11.63 -8.11 13.49
CA THR A 101 -10.71 -7.04 13.88
C THR A 101 -10.97 -5.72 13.14
N GLY A 102 -11.73 -5.78 12.06
CA GLY A 102 -12.10 -4.67 11.20
C GLY A 102 -12.74 -5.14 9.91
N ARG A 103 -12.87 -4.23 8.97
CA ARG A 103 -13.39 -4.51 7.62
C ARG A 103 -12.52 -3.86 6.57
N THR A 104 -12.44 -4.49 5.40
CA THR A 104 -11.78 -3.94 4.21
C THR A 104 -12.59 -2.80 3.60
N HIS A 105 -12.04 -2.13 2.60
CA HIS A 105 -12.77 -1.13 1.80
C HIS A 105 -14.03 -1.72 1.14
N GLU A 106 -14.01 -2.99 0.73
CA GLU A 106 -15.17 -3.70 0.18
C GLU A 106 -16.07 -4.32 1.26
N ASN A 107 -15.92 -3.86 2.50
CA ASN A 107 -16.72 -4.28 3.66
C ASN A 107 -16.60 -5.78 4.01
N ARG A 108 -15.53 -6.46 3.62
CA ARG A 108 -15.25 -7.84 4.02
C ARG A 108 -14.66 -7.89 5.42
N PRO A 109 -15.08 -8.84 6.29
CA PRO A 109 -14.56 -8.96 7.64
C PRO A 109 -13.09 -9.40 7.65
N LEU A 110 -12.28 -8.77 8.49
CA LEU A 110 -10.92 -9.17 8.82
C LEU A 110 -10.98 -10.05 10.06
N LEU A 111 -10.46 -11.26 10.00
CA LEU A 111 -10.59 -12.26 11.05
C LEU A 111 -9.25 -12.50 11.75
N LEU A 112 -9.32 -12.67 13.07
CA LEU A 112 -8.21 -13.19 13.88
C LEU A 112 -8.71 -14.32 14.76
N LEU A 113 -8.20 -15.53 14.53
CA LEU A 113 -8.43 -16.68 15.38
C LEU A 113 -7.39 -16.70 16.51
N LYS A 114 -7.85 -16.86 17.74
CA LYS A 114 -6.98 -17.07 18.89
C LYS A 114 -7.10 -18.54 19.27
N ILE A 115 -6.02 -19.28 19.11
CA ILE A 115 -6.00 -20.73 19.20
C ILE A 115 -5.03 -21.13 20.32
N THR A 116 -5.54 -21.89 21.30
CA THR A 116 -4.80 -22.38 22.45
C THR A 116 -5.60 -23.51 23.13
N ALA A 117 -5.02 -24.16 24.16
CA ALA A 117 -5.77 -25.14 24.91
C ALA A 117 -6.99 -24.51 25.63
N PRO A 118 -8.11 -25.25 25.81
CA PRO A 118 -9.35 -24.70 26.37
C PRO A 118 -9.18 -24.02 27.73
N GLU A 119 -8.31 -24.53 28.59
CA GLU A 119 -8.00 -23.98 29.92
C GLU A 119 -7.29 -22.61 29.86
N ASN A 120 -6.68 -22.26 28.72
CA ASN A 120 -5.99 -21.00 28.56
C ASN A 120 -6.93 -19.87 28.13
N HIS A 121 -8.08 -20.15 27.50
CA HIS A 121 -9.01 -19.15 27.01
C HIS A 121 -9.50 -18.21 28.11
N SER A 122 -9.76 -18.72 29.30
CA SER A 122 -10.16 -17.89 30.45
C SER A 122 -9.04 -16.99 30.99
N LYS A 123 -7.79 -17.27 30.65
CA LYS A 123 -6.58 -16.56 31.11
C LYS A 123 -5.92 -15.74 29.99
N LEU A 124 -6.47 -15.73 28.78
CA LEU A 124 -5.83 -15.07 27.61
C LEU A 124 -5.47 -13.62 27.88
N GLU A 125 -6.35 -12.85 28.49
CA GLU A 125 -6.11 -11.43 28.77
C GLU A 125 -5.05 -11.25 29.86
N ASP A 126 -5.00 -12.11 30.87
CA ASP A 126 -3.97 -12.07 31.90
C ASP A 126 -2.60 -12.43 31.32
N ILE A 127 -2.52 -13.48 30.47
CA ILE A 127 -1.30 -13.86 29.76
C ILE A 127 -0.83 -12.70 28.89
N ARG A 128 -1.72 -12.12 28.10
CA ARG A 128 -1.40 -10.98 27.24
C ARG A 128 -0.87 -9.80 28.05
N LYS A 129 -1.55 -9.46 29.15
CA LYS A 129 -1.15 -8.33 30.00
C LYS A 129 0.22 -8.58 30.63
N ALA A 130 0.45 -9.75 31.21
CA ALA A 130 1.75 -10.11 31.79
C ALA A 130 2.87 -10.04 30.75
N HIS A 131 2.59 -10.50 29.52
CA HIS A 131 3.53 -10.40 28.41
C HIS A 131 3.85 -8.95 28.05
N ILE A 132 2.84 -8.08 27.87
CA ILE A 132 3.04 -6.65 27.56
C ILE A 132 3.77 -5.92 28.69
N ASP A 133 3.48 -6.25 29.95
CA ASP A 133 4.19 -5.67 31.10
C ASP A 133 5.68 -6.08 31.08
N ALA A 134 6.00 -7.34 30.83
CA ALA A 134 7.38 -7.84 30.73
C ALA A 134 8.17 -7.16 29.61
N ILE A 135 7.61 -7.06 28.39
CA ILE A 135 8.26 -6.38 27.26
C ILE A 135 8.31 -4.83 27.40
N THR A 136 7.59 -4.27 28.35
CA THR A 136 7.68 -2.83 28.64
C THR A 136 8.80 -2.57 29.66
N THR A 137 8.96 -3.45 30.65
CA THR A 137 9.97 -3.33 31.71
C THR A 137 11.33 -3.91 31.30
N GLY A 138 11.38 -4.89 30.39
CA GLY A 138 12.56 -5.66 30.04
C GLY A 138 12.92 -6.67 31.13
N GLU A 139 11.95 -7.05 31.96
CA GLU A 139 12.10 -8.13 32.94
C GLU A 139 12.32 -9.46 32.22
N GLN A 140 13.23 -10.26 32.77
CA GLN A 140 13.42 -11.61 32.29
C GLN A 140 12.22 -12.48 32.69
N VAL A 141 11.61 -13.12 31.74
CA VAL A 141 10.43 -13.96 31.96
C VAL A 141 10.81 -15.40 32.26
N SER A 142 9.92 -16.14 32.90
CA SER A 142 10.09 -17.58 33.10
C SER A 142 10.13 -18.32 31.77
N LYS A 143 10.89 -19.43 31.72
CA LYS A 143 10.92 -20.33 30.55
C LYS A 143 9.56 -20.99 30.25
N ASP A 144 8.66 -20.98 31.23
CA ASP A 144 7.29 -21.49 31.10
C ASP A 144 6.32 -20.42 30.50
N THR A 145 6.81 -19.19 30.29
CA THR A 145 6.00 -18.13 29.67
C THR A 145 5.55 -18.57 28.27
N PRO A 146 4.26 -18.44 27.95
CA PRO A 146 3.74 -18.79 26.64
C PRO A 146 4.39 -17.99 25.51
N LEU A 147 4.82 -18.65 24.42
CA LEU A 147 5.09 -17.96 23.18
C LEU A 147 3.77 -17.52 22.54
N ILE A 148 3.80 -16.38 21.88
CA ILE A 148 2.70 -15.85 21.08
C ILE A 148 3.14 -15.85 19.63
N PHE A 149 2.47 -16.63 18.80
CA PHE A 149 2.65 -16.67 17.36
C PHE A 149 1.62 -15.77 16.67
N TYR A 150 2.00 -15.12 15.59
CA TYR A 150 1.07 -14.48 14.67
C TYR A 150 1.28 -15.08 13.28
N MET A 151 0.39 -15.96 12.87
CA MET A 151 0.44 -16.66 11.58
C MET A 151 -0.38 -15.87 10.58
N GLY A 152 0.28 -15.12 9.69
CA GLY A 152 -0.36 -14.25 8.72
C GLY A 152 -0.25 -14.79 7.29
N TYR A 153 -1.37 -14.85 6.57
CA TYR A 153 -1.44 -15.47 5.26
C TYR A 153 -1.93 -14.51 4.18
N SER A 154 -1.37 -14.64 2.96
CA SER A 154 -1.84 -14.03 1.71
C SER A 154 -2.13 -12.53 1.81
N ILE A 155 -1.09 -11.73 2.08
CA ILE A 155 -1.18 -10.27 2.01
C ILE A 155 -1.32 -9.78 0.56
N HIS A 156 -0.76 -10.54 -0.39
CA HIS A 156 -1.06 -10.40 -1.80
C HIS A 156 -2.13 -11.41 -2.19
N GLY A 157 -3.25 -10.93 -2.73
CA GLY A 157 -4.40 -11.82 -2.96
C GLY A 157 -4.20 -12.82 -4.09
N ASN A 158 -3.30 -12.53 -5.05
CA ASN A 158 -2.93 -13.47 -6.12
C ASN A 158 -1.76 -14.39 -5.75
N GLU A 159 -1.46 -14.49 -4.45
CA GLU A 159 -0.54 -15.44 -3.83
C GLU A 159 -1.36 -16.35 -2.89
N PRO A 160 -2.25 -17.21 -3.44
CA PRO A 160 -3.37 -17.78 -2.70
C PRO A 160 -3.03 -19.03 -1.91
N SER A 161 -1.85 -19.63 -2.08
CA SER A 161 -1.49 -20.90 -1.39
C SER A 161 -1.51 -20.73 0.13
N GLY A 162 -1.10 -19.57 0.63
CA GLY A 162 -1.15 -19.24 2.05
C GLY A 162 -2.58 -19.29 2.62
N ALA A 163 -3.53 -18.58 2.01
CA ALA A 163 -4.92 -18.58 2.46
C ALA A 163 -5.55 -19.97 2.40
N ASN A 164 -5.23 -20.78 1.40
CA ASN A 164 -5.67 -22.17 1.31
C ASN A 164 -5.00 -23.06 2.36
N ALA A 165 -3.70 -22.84 2.65
CA ALA A 165 -2.99 -23.54 3.72
C ALA A 165 -3.56 -23.21 5.10
N SER A 166 -4.04 -21.97 5.29
CA SER A 166 -4.66 -21.57 6.57
C SER A 166 -5.88 -22.41 6.95
N LEU A 167 -6.64 -22.92 5.95
CA LEU A 167 -7.73 -23.88 6.19
C LEU A 167 -7.22 -25.15 6.88
N ALA A 168 -6.13 -25.71 6.36
CA ALA A 168 -5.52 -26.93 6.88
C ALA A 168 -4.87 -26.71 8.25
N ILE A 169 -4.18 -25.61 8.44
CA ILE A 169 -3.54 -25.27 9.72
C ILE A 169 -4.58 -25.00 10.81
N ALA A 170 -5.64 -24.26 10.48
CA ALA A 170 -6.73 -24.03 11.43
C ALA A 170 -7.43 -25.33 11.81
N TYR A 171 -7.69 -26.24 10.85
CA TYR A 171 -8.24 -27.56 11.12
C TYR A 171 -7.28 -28.40 11.98
N TYR A 172 -5.99 -28.44 11.64
CA TYR A 172 -4.98 -29.14 12.43
C TYR A 172 -4.98 -28.68 13.90
N LEU A 173 -4.94 -27.39 14.13
CA LEU A 173 -4.94 -26.82 15.48
C LEU A 173 -6.26 -27.05 16.22
N ALA A 174 -7.38 -27.09 15.50
CA ALA A 174 -8.70 -27.35 16.06
C ALA A 174 -8.92 -28.82 16.47
N ALA A 175 -8.48 -29.76 15.61
CA ALA A 175 -8.92 -31.15 15.65
C ALA A 175 -7.82 -32.19 16.01
N ALA A 176 -6.54 -31.86 15.73
CA ALA A 176 -5.46 -32.82 15.91
C ALA A 176 -5.16 -33.10 17.39
N LYS A 177 -4.76 -34.35 17.70
CA LYS A 177 -4.26 -34.86 18.98
C LYS A 177 -2.93 -35.56 18.74
N GLY A 178 -1.89 -35.12 19.43
CA GLY A 178 -0.52 -35.63 19.28
C GLY A 178 0.49 -34.74 19.98
N GLU A 179 1.69 -35.20 20.17
CA GLU A 179 2.71 -34.52 21.01
C GLU A 179 2.95 -33.05 20.61
N LEU A 180 3.14 -32.80 19.33
CA LEU A 180 3.41 -31.42 18.85
C LEU A 180 2.25 -30.48 19.14
N VAL A 181 1.03 -30.82 18.69
CA VAL A 181 -0.13 -29.93 18.81
C VAL A 181 -0.57 -29.78 20.26
N ASP A 182 -0.52 -30.85 21.06
CA ASP A 182 -0.91 -30.80 22.48
C ASP A 182 0.07 -29.94 23.29
N THR A 183 1.40 -30.07 23.06
CA THR A 183 2.41 -29.21 23.67
C THR A 183 2.26 -27.75 23.21
N LEU A 184 2.10 -27.55 21.91
CA LEU A 184 1.94 -26.21 21.33
C LEU A 184 0.78 -25.47 21.99
N LEU A 185 -0.40 -26.09 22.01
CA LEU A 185 -1.61 -25.42 22.47
C LEU A 185 -1.66 -25.27 24.01
N LYS A 186 -1.11 -26.21 24.74
CA LYS A 186 -1.05 -26.12 26.19
C LYS A 186 -0.15 -25.00 26.70
N GLU A 187 0.96 -24.76 26.01
CA GLU A 187 2.00 -23.86 26.47
C GLU A 187 2.07 -22.53 25.72
N ASN A 188 1.29 -22.36 24.64
CA ASN A 188 1.44 -21.19 23.78
C ASN A 188 0.10 -20.70 23.22
N ILE A 189 0.15 -19.55 22.55
CA ILE A 189 -1.00 -18.92 21.89
C ILE A 189 -0.66 -18.74 20.41
N VAL A 190 -1.54 -19.20 19.53
CA VAL A 190 -1.46 -18.96 18.08
C VAL A 190 -2.56 -17.99 17.68
N LEU A 191 -2.14 -16.83 17.18
CA LEU A 191 -3.00 -15.89 16.49
C LEU A 191 -2.91 -16.24 15.01
N LEU A 192 -4.02 -16.55 14.38
CA LEU A 192 -4.08 -16.92 12.96
C LEU A 192 -4.97 -15.93 12.22
N ASP A 193 -4.36 -15.20 11.28
CA ASP A 193 -5.06 -14.33 10.33
C ASP A 193 -5.07 -15.05 8.97
N PRO A 194 -6.22 -15.55 8.53
CA PRO A 194 -6.28 -16.44 7.38
C PRO A 194 -6.11 -15.72 6.03
N SER A 195 -6.26 -14.41 5.99
CA SER A 195 -6.04 -13.59 4.80
C SER A 195 -5.88 -12.12 5.16
N PHE A 196 -4.68 -11.59 4.99
CA PHE A 196 -4.38 -10.17 5.18
C PHE A 196 -5.01 -9.26 4.12
N ASN A 197 -5.41 -9.82 2.96
CA ASN A 197 -5.99 -9.08 1.83
C ASN A 197 -7.23 -9.78 1.27
N PRO A 198 -8.38 -9.68 1.95
CA PRO A 198 -9.63 -10.28 1.50
C PRO A 198 -10.10 -9.83 0.11
N ASP A 199 -9.88 -8.55 -0.24
CA ASP A 199 -10.36 -7.97 -1.49
C ASP A 199 -9.55 -8.51 -2.68
N GLY A 200 -8.21 -8.50 -2.57
CA GLY A 200 -7.34 -9.08 -3.57
C GLY A 200 -7.51 -10.59 -3.72
N LEU A 201 -7.62 -11.33 -2.59
CA LEU A 201 -7.87 -12.77 -2.61
C LEU A 201 -9.16 -13.11 -3.36
N SER A 202 -10.24 -12.37 -3.10
CA SER A 202 -11.52 -12.59 -3.77
C SER A 202 -11.43 -12.32 -5.27
N ARG A 203 -10.71 -11.26 -5.68
CA ARG A 203 -10.49 -10.90 -7.09
C ARG A 203 -9.75 -12.01 -7.82
N PHE A 204 -8.64 -12.48 -7.26
CA PHE A 204 -7.85 -13.54 -7.87
C PHE A 204 -8.55 -14.89 -7.87
N ALA A 205 -9.14 -15.32 -6.73
CA ALA A 205 -9.84 -16.59 -6.65
C ALA A 205 -11.01 -16.66 -7.66
N GLN A 206 -11.73 -15.56 -7.85
CA GLN A 206 -12.77 -15.48 -8.88
C GLN A 206 -12.17 -15.64 -10.28
N TRP A 207 -11.04 -14.99 -10.56
CA TRP A 207 -10.34 -15.10 -11.85
C TRP A 207 -9.91 -16.54 -12.14
N ALA A 208 -9.11 -17.13 -11.25
CA ALA A 208 -8.58 -18.48 -11.45
C ALA A 208 -9.71 -19.52 -11.56
N ASN A 209 -10.71 -19.45 -10.68
CA ASN A 209 -11.82 -20.40 -10.66
C ASN A 209 -12.71 -20.31 -11.90
N MET A 210 -12.98 -19.10 -12.42
CA MET A 210 -13.86 -18.95 -13.61
C MET A 210 -13.19 -19.43 -14.92
N HIS A 211 -11.86 -19.56 -14.92
CA HIS A 211 -11.12 -20.03 -16.10
C HIS A 211 -10.65 -21.48 -15.98
N LYS A 212 -10.89 -22.14 -14.84
CA LYS A 212 -10.53 -23.54 -14.62
C LYS A 212 -11.31 -24.48 -15.54
N GLY A 213 -10.58 -25.32 -16.28
CA GLY A 213 -11.17 -26.42 -17.04
C GLY A 213 -11.47 -27.66 -16.18
N LYS A 214 -12.23 -28.61 -16.70
CA LYS A 214 -12.39 -29.97 -16.09
C LYS A 214 -11.11 -30.78 -16.12
N GLN A 215 -10.27 -30.53 -17.10
CA GLN A 215 -8.89 -31.02 -17.19
C GLN A 215 -7.99 -29.83 -16.94
N LEU A 216 -7.00 -29.99 -16.06
CA LEU A 216 -6.04 -28.95 -15.78
C LEU A 216 -5.12 -28.72 -16.98
N VAL A 217 -4.74 -27.48 -17.21
CA VAL A 217 -3.88 -27.07 -18.32
C VAL A 217 -2.65 -26.39 -17.69
N SER A 218 -1.45 -26.94 -17.98
CA SER A 218 -0.21 -26.42 -17.41
C SER A 218 0.44 -25.33 -18.26
N ASP A 219 -0.09 -24.99 -19.44
CA ASP A 219 0.45 -23.95 -20.31
C ASP A 219 0.28 -22.56 -19.65
N GLY A 220 1.40 -21.87 -19.39
CA GLY A 220 1.43 -20.54 -18.79
C GLY A 220 0.74 -19.45 -19.60
N ASN A 221 0.46 -19.67 -20.89
CA ASN A 221 -0.28 -18.72 -21.73
C ASN A 221 -1.79 -18.90 -21.65
N THR A 222 -2.29 -19.90 -20.91
CA THR A 222 -3.74 -20.07 -20.74
C THR A 222 -4.34 -18.92 -19.93
N ARG A 223 -5.59 -18.60 -20.21
CA ARG A 223 -6.33 -17.49 -19.59
C ARG A 223 -6.35 -17.55 -18.06
N GLU A 224 -6.28 -18.72 -17.47
CA GLU A 224 -6.25 -18.92 -16.04
C GLU A 224 -5.00 -18.28 -15.40
N HIS A 225 -3.84 -18.38 -16.07
CA HIS A 225 -2.55 -17.91 -15.56
C HIS A 225 -2.23 -16.46 -15.95
N ASP A 226 -2.98 -15.88 -16.90
CA ASP A 226 -2.85 -14.50 -17.37
C ASP A 226 -3.93 -13.62 -16.74
N GLU A 227 -3.70 -13.24 -15.49
CA GLU A 227 -4.62 -12.43 -14.70
C GLU A 227 -4.83 -11.05 -15.34
N GLY A 228 -6.08 -10.62 -15.46
CA GLY A 228 -6.41 -9.32 -16.02
C GLY A 228 -6.01 -8.14 -15.12
N TRP A 229 -5.78 -7.02 -15.75
CA TRP A 229 -5.56 -5.74 -15.03
C TRP A 229 -6.89 -5.21 -14.44
N PRO A 230 -6.95 -4.71 -13.19
CA PRO A 230 -5.91 -4.77 -12.16
C PRO A 230 -5.81 -6.16 -11.54
N SER A 231 -4.59 -6.53 -11.12
CA SER A 231 -4.34 -7.85 -10.56
C SER A 231 -4.90 -8.03 -9.14
N GLY A 232 -5.04 -9.28 -8.69
CA GLY A 232 -5.44 -9.61 -7.32
C GLY A 232 -4.33 -9.42 -6.29
N ARG A 233 -3.12 -8.99 -6.69
CA ARG A 233 -2.05 -8.68 -5.76
C ARG A 233 -2.46 -7.64 -4.73
N THR A 234 -3.08 -6.59 -5.20
CA THR A 234 -3.38 -5.36 -4.48
C THR A 234 -4.74 -5.41 -3.77
N ASN A 235 -4.98 -4.47 -2.85
CA ASN A 235 -6.27 -4.32 -2.18
C ASN A 235 -7.32 -3.64 -3.11
N HIS A 236 -8.40 -3.12 -2.53
CA HIS A 236 -9.47 -2.42 -3.26
C HIS A 236 -8.95 -1.24 -4.10
N TYR A 237 -8.13 -0.35 -3.50
CA TYR A 237 -7.56 0.82 -4.19
C TYR A 237 -6.23 0.53 -4.89
N TRP A 238 -5.92 -0.72 -5.11
CA TRP A 238 -4.73 -1.19 -5.84
C TRP A 238 -3.40 -0.80 -5.17
N PHE A 239 -3.38 -0.80 -3.84
CA PHE A 239 -2.17 -0.65 -3.04
C PHE A 239 -1.59 -2.02 -2.65
N ASP A 240 -0.25 -2.07 -2.57
CA ASP A 240 0.46 -3.19 -1.97
C ASP A 240 0.40 -3.11 -0.45
N LEU A 241 -0.41 -3.97 0.17
CA LEU A 241 -0.55 -4.00 1.63
C LEU A 241 0.73 -4.45 2.35
N ASN A 242 1.68 -5.10 1.64
CA ASN A 242 3.00 -5.42 2.19
C ASN A 242 4.01 -4.27 2.05
N ARG A 243 3.51 -3.06 1.78
CA ARG A 243 4.23 -1.79 1.90
C ARG A 243 3.56 -0.85 2.89
N ASP A 244 2.44 -1.27 3.47
CA ASP A 244 1.57 -0.43 4.31
C ASP A 244 1.62 -0.77 5.81
N TRP A 245 2.55 -1.63 6.27
CA TRP A 245 2.73 -1.94 7.69
C TRP A 245 3.15 -0.75 8.53
N LEU A 246 3.87 0.19 7.93
CA LEU A 246 4.35 1.42 8.56
C LEU A 246 3.45 2.62 8.28
N LEU A 247 2.89 2.69 7.07
CA LEU A 247 2.19 3.88 6.58
C LEU A 247 0.73 3.92 7.01
N LEU A 248 0.12 2.75 7.24
CA LEU A 248 -1.23 2.56 7.75
C LEU A 248 -2.31 3.31 6.95
N THR A 249 -2.11 3.40 5.65
CA THR A 249 -3.03 4.10 4.73
C THR A 249 -4.39 3.40 4.67
N HIS A 250 -4.40 2.05 4.80
CA HIS A 250 -5.59 1.23 4.59
C HIS A 250 -6.16 0.62 5.89
N PRO A 251 -7.47 0.35 5.95
CA PRO A 251 -8.14 -0.24 7.12
C PRO A 251 -7.57 -1.62 7.46
N GLU A 252 -7.18 -2.43 6.46
CA GLU A 252 -6.56 -3.73 6.63
C GLU A 252 -5.27 -3.62 7.46
N SER A 253 -4.40 -2.69 7.10
CA SER A 253 -3.14 -2.44 7.80
C SER A 253 -3.37 -1.90 9.21
N ARG A 254 -4.30 -0.96 9.37
CA ARG A 254 -4.66 -0.42 10.69
C ARG A 254 -5.20 -1.50 11.63
N ALA A 255 -6.05 -2.38 11.13
CA ALA A 255 -6.60 -3.50 11.91
C ALA A 255 -5.48 -4.47 12.35
N ARG A 256 -4.61 -4.86 11.42
CA ARG A 256 -3.48 -5.74 11.66
C ARG A 256 -2.49 -5.16 12.66
N ILE A 257 -2.05 -3.91 12.48
CA ILE A 257 -1.12 -3.25 13.39
C ILE A 257 -1.71 -3.06 14.79
N LYS A 258 -3.01 -2.76 14.89
CA LYS A 258 -3.70 -2.72 16.18
C LYS A 258 -3.58 -4.06 16.93
N GLN A 259 -3.74 -5.18 16.25
CA GLN A 259 -3.59 -6.50 16.86
C GLN A 259 -2.11 -6.83 17.16
N PHE A 260 -1.20 -6.51 16.23
CA PHE A 260 0.24 -6.65 16.46
C PHE A 260 0.67 -5.87 17.72
N GLN A 261 0.31 -4.60 17.85
CA GLN A 261 0.65 -3.78 19.01
C GLN A 261 -0.06 -4.23 20.31
N ARG A 262 -1.23 -4.87 20.19
CA ARG A 262 -1.94 -5.43 21.33
C ARG A 262 -1.26 -6.70 21.88
N TRP A 263 -0.77 -7.54 20.99
CA TRP A 263 -0.23 -8.86 21.35
C TRP A 263 1.29 -8.92 21.37
N ARG A 264 1.99 -8.10 20.59
CA ARG A 264 3.46 -8.09 20.45
C ARG A 264 4.00 -9.53 20.35
N PRO A 265 3.67 -10.27 19.29
CA PRO A 265 4.01 -11.69 19.16
C PRO A 265 5.52 -11.91 19.21
N HIS A 266 5.96 -13.08 19.60
CA HIS A 266 7.37 -13.47 19.55
C HIS A 266 7.81 -13.76 18.10
N ILE A 267 6.91 -14.39 17.32
CA ILE A 267 7.13 -14.73 15.92
C ILE A 267 5.91 -14.28 15.12
N LEU A 268 6.18 -13.63 13.98
CA LEU A 268 5.19 -13.31 12.96
C LEU A 268 5.62 -13.91 11.63
N THR A 269 4.73 -14.64 10.96
CA THR A 269 4.96 -15.18 9.62
C THR A 269 4.18 -14.43 8.57
N ASP A 270 4.79 -14.24 7.40
CA ASP A 270 4.22 -13.59 6.23
C ASP A 270 4.38 -14.50 5.02
N PHE A 271 3.28 -15.12 4.59
CA PHE A 271 3.27 -16.15 3.54
C PHE A 271 2.97 -15.56 2.17
N HIS A 272 3.91 -15.75 1.24
CA HIS A 272 3.92 -15.19 -0.11
C HIS A 272 4.12 -16.23 -1.20
N GLU A 273 4.01 -15.73 -2.45
CA GLU A 273 4.41 -16.47 -3.65
C GLU A 273 5.24 -15.58 -4.59
N MET A 274 6.22 -16.18 -5.23
CA MET A 274 7.09 -15.57 -6.23
C MET A 274 6.86 -16.18 -7.63
N GLY A 275 7.75 -15.90 -8.58
CA GLY A 275 7.62 -16.41 -9.96
C GLY A 275 7.58 -17.93 -10.05
N THR A 276 6.83 -18.47 -11.02
CA THR A 276 6.59 -19.92 -11.22
C THR A 276 7.88 -20.73 -11.42
N ASP A 277 8.88 -20.14 -12.06
CA ASP A 277 10.18 -20.78 -12.31
C ASP A 277 11.14 -20.76 -11.11
N SER A 278 10.67 -20.37 -9.95
CA SER A 278 11.41 -20.42 -8.71
C SER A 278 11.19 -21.72 -7.95
N THR A 279 11.60 -21.76 -6.68
CA THR A 279 11.41 -22.91 -5.79
C THR A 279 10.70 -22.46 -4.51
N TYR A 280 11.30 -22.62 -3.35
CA TYR A 280 10.78 -22.10 -2.09
C TYR A 280 11.86 -21.28 -1.39
N PHE A 281 11.50 -20.08 -0.92
CA PHE A 281 12.39 -19.26 -0.11
C PHE A 281 11.85 -19.16 1.34
N PHE A 282 12.77 -19.13 2.28
CA PHE A 282 12.51 -18.74 3.66
C PHE A 282 13.68 -17.92 4.21
N GLN A 283 13.36 -16.96 5.06
CA GLN A 283 14.38 -16.15 5.73
C GLN A 283 15.34 -16.96 6.60
N PRO A 284 16.60 -16.45 6.84
CA PRO A 284 17.00 -15.06 6.60
C PRO A 284 17.23 -14.75 5.12
N GLY A 285 17.04 -13.46 4.77
CA GLY A 285 17.42 -12.89 3.48
C GLY A 285 18.91 -12.55 3.41
N VAL A 286 19.29 -11.72 2.45
CA VAL A 286 20.68 -11.29 2.26
C VAL A 286 21.17 -10.49 3.48
N ARG A 287 22.05 -11.07 4.30
CA ARG A 287 22.50 -10.50 5.58
C ARG A 287 23.06 -9.08 5.47
N SER A 288 23.83 -8.77 4.41
CA SER A 288 24.42 -7.45 4.18
C SER A 288 23.41 -6.39 3.78
N ARG A 289 22.14 -6.77 3.56
CA ARG A 289 21.03 -5.88 3.17
C ARG A 289 19.96 -5.76 4.25
N LYS A 290 20.20 -6.25 5.46
CA LYS A 290 19.28 -5.98 6.57
C LYS A 290 19.37 -4.53 7.03
N ASN A 291 18.30 -4.04 7.61
CA ASN A 291 18.33 -2.71 8.24
C ASN A 291 19.29 -2.73 9.43
N PRO A 292 20.23 -1.77 9.53
CA PRO A 292 21.20 -1.72 10.62
C PRO A 292 20.57 -1.61 12.03
N ILE A 293 19.30 -1.15 12.12
CA ILE A 293 18.60 -1.07 13.41
C ILE A 293 18.06 -2.43 13.89
N THR A 294 17.98 -3.45 13.02
CA THR A 294 17.58 -4.81 13.39
C THR A 294 18.73 -5.49 14.12
N PRO A 295 18.52 -6.02 15.34
CA PRO A 295 19.56 -6.71 16.10
C PRO A 295 20.13 -7.93 15.36
N ASP A 296 21.42 -8.21 15.52
CA ASP A 296 22.05 -9.40 14.94
C ASP A 296 21.49 -10.71 15.52
N GLU A 297 21.07 -10.68 16.77
CA GLU A 297 20.42 -11.82 17.43
C GLU A 297 19.09 -12.18 16.78
N ASN A 298 18.36 -11.23 16.22
CA ASN A 298 17.16 -11.50 15.41
C ASN A 298 17.49 -12.42 14.24
N VAL A 299 18.54 -12.09 13.48
CA VAL A 299 19.00 -12.91 12.34
C VAL A 299 19.46 -14.29 12.81
N THR A 300 20.20 -14.36 13.92
CA THR A 300 20.67 -15.63 14.50
C THR A 300 19.51 -16.56 14.88
N LEU A 301 18.44 -16.01 15.45
CA LEU A 301 17.25 -16.78 15.79
C LEU A 301 16.45 -17.18 14.55
N THR A 302 16.35 -16.29 13.56
CA THR A 302 15.74 -16.62 12.26
C THR A 302 16.46 -17.78 11.59
N GLU A 303 17.81 -17.82 11.62
CA GLU A 303 18.59 -18.96 11.15
C GLU A 303 18.38 -20.26 11.94
N ALA A 304 18.21 -20.11 13.27
CA ALA A 304 17.90 -21.27 14.08
C ALA A 304 16.54 -21.88 13.69
N LEU A 305 15.55 -21.04 13.34
CA LEU A 305 14.25 -21.47 12.83
C LEU A 305 14.37 -22.04 11.41
N ALA A 306 15.16 -21.42 10.55
CA ALA A 306 15.40 -21.85 9.17
C ALA A 306 15.89 -23.28 9.05
N LYS A 307 16.69 -23.76 10.01
CA LYS A 307 17.14 -25.18 10.08
C LYS A 307 15.98 -26.17 10.18
N PHE A 308 14.88 -25.78 10.81
CA PHE A 308 13.68 -26.63 10.89
C PHE A 308 12.90 -26.64 9.58
N HIS A 309 12.89 -25.50 8.87
CA HIS A 309 12.28 -25.42 7.54
C HIS A 309 13.08 -26.27 6.54
N ALA A 310 14.40 -26.09 6.49
CA ALA A 310 15.30 -26.86 5.66
C ALA A 310 15.12 -28.37 5.91
N LYS A 311 15.17 -28.80 7.17
CA LYS A 311 14.95 -30.22 7.51
C LYS A 311 13.63 -30.75 7.00
N ALA A 312 12.53 -29.99 7.14
CA ALA A 312 11.22 -30.41 6.69
C ALA A 312 11.14 -30.56 5.17
N PHE A 313 11.84 -29.70 4.41
CA PHE A 313 11.91 -29.78 2.96
C PHE A 313 12.89 -30.86 2.49
N ASP A 314 13.99 -31.10 3.19
CA ASP A 314 14.89 -32.25 2.94
C ASP A 314 14.13 -33.59 3.02
N GLU A 315 13.22 -33.71 3.97
CA GLU A 315 12.38 -34.90 4.14
C GLU A 315 11.38 -35.11 2.99
N THR A 316 10.95 -34.05 2.33
CA THR A 316 10.03 -34.10 1.17
C THR A 316 10.73 -34.02 -0.18
N GLY A 317 12.00 -33.66 -0.20
CA GLY A 317 12.76 -33.44 -1.43
C GLY A 317 12.40 -32.16 -2.16
N THR A 318 11.72 -31.21 -1.50
CA THR A 318 11.36 -29.91 -2.05
C THR A 318 12.60 -29.01 -2.16
N LEU A 319 12.81 -28.38 -3.32
CA LEU A 319 13.91 -27.44 -3.51
C LEU A 319 13.62 -26.11 -2.81
N TYR A 320 14.64 -25.57 -2.15
CA TYR A 320 14.53 -24.29 -1.43
C TYR A 320 15.86 -23.52 -1.47
N PHE A 321 15.79 -22.24 -1.08
CA PHE A 321 16.96 -21.38 -0.87
C PHE A 321 16.69 -20.36 0.25
N SER A 322 17.75 -19.79 0.79
CA SER A 322 17.76 -18.71 1.78
C SER A 322 18.99 -17.84 1.55
N GLU A 323 19.11 -16.74 2.25
CA GLU A 323 20.23 -15.78 2.19
C GLU A 323 20.46 -15.16 0.79
N GLU A 324 19.47 -15.20 -0.09
CA GLU A 324 19.49 -14.65 -1.45
C GLU A 324 18.27 -13.78 -1.72
N ALA A 325 18.31 -13.02 -2.81
CA ALA A 325 17.23 -12.24 -3.43
C ALA A 325 16.56 -11.19 -2.52
N PHE A 326 16.01 -11.59 -1.40
CA PHE A 326 15.21 -10.74 -0.51
C PHE A 326 16.08 -10.03 0.52
N ASP A 327 15.65 -8.82 0.92
CA ASP A 327 16.27 -8.03 1.98
C ASP A 327 15.30 -7.72 3.11
N ASP A 328 15.87 -7.34 4.25
CA ASP A 328 15.14 -6.89 5.44
C ASP A 328 15.46 -5.42 5.76
N PHE A 329 15.45 -4.54 4.74
CA PHE A 329 15.81 -3.13 4.91
C PHE A 329 14.60 -2.25 5.19
N TYR A 330 13.56 -2.26 4.34
CA TYR A 330 12.38 -1.43 4.55
C TYR A 330 11.50 -1.99 5.67
N VAL A 331 11.33 -1.22 6.75
CA VAL A 331 10.61 -1.67 7.96
C VAL A 331 9.08 -1.68 7.82
N GLY A 332 8.56 -1.39 6.66
CA GLY A 332 7.12 -1.38 6.36
C GLY A 332 6.58 -2.67 5.71
N LYS A 333 7.29 -3.80 5.88
CA LYS A 333 6.89 -5.14 5.41
C LYS A 333 6.54 -6.06 6.59
N GLY A 334 5.78 -7.13 6.32
CA GLY A 334 5.40 -8.11 7.34
C GLY A 334 6.57 -8.84 7.98
N SER A 335 7.66 -9.05 7.23
CA SER A 335 8.88 -9.66 7.75
C SER A 335 9.80 -8.73 8.54
N THR A 336 9.69 -7.40 8.37
CA THR A 336 10.66 -6.45 8.93
C THR A 336 10.06 -5.52 9.99
N TYR A 337 8.77 -5.21 9.92
CA TYR A 337 8.09 -4.43 10.94
C TYR A 337 8.16 -5.11 12.33
N PRO A 338 8.00 -6.44 12.47
CA PRO A 338 8.18 -7.13 13.73
C PRO A 338 9.59 -6.97 14.33
N ASP A 339 10.62 -6.96 13.50
CA ASP A 339 12.01 -6.96 13.94
C ASP A 339 12.42 -5.67 14.68
N VAL A 340 11.85 -4.53 14.29
CA VAL A 340 12.07 -3.26 14.99
C VAL A 340 11.24 -3.14 16.27
N HIS A 341 10.50 -4.19 16.61
CA HIS A 341 9.65 -4.29 17.78
C HIS A 341 10.02 -5.44 18.73
N GLY A 342 11.11 -6.17 18.45
CA GLY A 342 11.57 -7.29 19.29
C GLY A 342 10.84 -8.59 19.04
N SER A 343 10.12 -8.71 17.95
CA SER A 343 9.57 -9.95 17.39
C SER A 343 10.50 -10.48 16.31
N ILE A 344 10.32 -11.73 15.90
CA ILE A 344 10.99 -12.34 14.76
C ILE A 344 9.99 -12.35 13.61
N GLY A 345 10.21 -11.55 12.56
CA GLY A 345 9.44 -11.57 11.32
C GLY A 345 10.02 -12.61 10.38
N ILE A 346 9.17 -13.41 9.73
CA ILE A 346 9.62 -14.45 8.79
C ILE A 346 8.84 -14.33 7.49
N LEU A 347 9.56 -14.13 6.39
CA LEU A 347 9.04 -14.22 5.04
C LEU A 347 9.16 -15.64 4.52
N PHE A 348 8.08 -16.16 3.97
CA PHE A 348 8.03 -17.36 3.15
C PHE A 348 7.59 -17.02 1.74
N GLU A 349 8.31 -17.50 0.71
CA GLU A 349 8.01 -17.26 -0.69
C GLU A 349 7.96 -18.58 -1.45
N GLN A 350 6.77 -18.99 -1.85
CA GLN A 350 6.52 -20.19 -2.64
C GLN A 350 6.54 -19.86 -4.14
N ALA A 351 7.11 -20.71 -4.98
CA ALA A 351 6.89 -20.62 -6.43
C ALA A 351 5.39 -20.70 -6.74
N SER A 352 4.85 -19.77 -7.51
CA SER A 352 3.40 -19.68 -7.77
C SER A 352 2.97 -20.61 -8.91
N SER A 353 1.91 -21.37 -8.71
CA SER A 353 1.23 -22.07 -9.79
C SER A 353 0.34 -21.16 -10.64
N ARG A 354 0.18 -19.89 -10.26
CA ARG A 354 -0.68 -18.87 -10.92
C ARG A 354 -2.14 -19.29 -11.15
N GLY A 355 -2.47 -20.52 -10.97
CA GLY A 355 -3.75 -21.16 -11.12
C GLY A 355 -3.69 -22.55 -10.47
N HIS A 356 -4.30 -23.55 -11.07
CA HIS A 356 -4.35 -24.89 -10.49
C HIS A 356 -3.18 -25.79 -10.87
N LEU A 357 -2.55 -25.56 -12.04
CA LEU A 357 -1.40 -26.31 -12.54
C LEU A 357 -0.66 -25.46 -13.54
N GLN A 358 0.65 -25.28 -13.38
CA GLN A 358 1.47 -24.54 -14.35
C GLN A 358 2.82 -25.22 -14.58
N SER A 359 3.24 -25.31 -15.84
CA SER A 359 4.58 -25.78 -16.20
C SER A 359 5.64 -24.77 -15.81
N SER A 360 6.71 -25.24 -15.21
CA SER A 360 7.89 -24.47 -14.85
C SER A 360 9.17 -25.17 -15.33
N ILE A 361 10.31 -24.47 -15.20
CA ILE A 361 11.63 -25.09 -15.46
C ILE A 361 11.92 -26.25 -14.51
N ASN A 362 11.23 -26.35 -13.38
CA ASN A 362 11.38 -27.40 -12.38
C ASN A 362 10.36 -28.54 -12.54
N GLY A 363 9.54 -28.51 -13.60
CA GLY A 363 8.42 -29.42 -13.86
C GLY A 363 7.06 -28.76 -13.62
N ASP A 364 5.99 -29.55 -13.77
CA ASP A 364 4.63 -29.06 -13.52
C ASP A 364 4.43 -28.79 -12.02
N LEU A 365 3.97 -27.61 -11.69
CA LEU A 365 3.69 -27.15 -10.34
C LEU A 365 2.19 -27.12 -10.10
N ALA A 366 1.70 -28.01 -9.23
CA ALA A 366 0.29 -28.05 -8.88
C ALA A 366 0.00 -27.14 -7.68
N PHE A 367 -1.16 -26.50 -7.67
CA PHE A 367 -1.61 -25.68 -6.56
C PHE A 367 -1.68 -26.43 -5.24
N SER A 368 -2.00 -27.73 -5.27
CA SER A 368 -1.97 -28.59 -4.09
C SER A 368 -0.56 -28.75 -3.52
N ASP A 369 0.49 -28.69 -4.34
CA ASP A 369 1.87 -28.79 -3.87
C ASP A 369 2.33 -27.48 -3.24
N THR A 370 1.94 -26.34 -3.81
CA THR A 370 2.22 -25.03 -3.22
C THR A 370 1.55 -24.88 -1.84
N ILE A 371 0.32 -25.36 -1.69
CA ILE A 371 -0.37 -25.41 -0.39
C ILE A 371 0.37 -26.32 0.60
N ALA A 372 0.81 -27.50 0.18
CA ALA A 372 1.54 -28.44 1.03
C ALA A 372 2.83 -27.82 1.59
N ASN A 373 3.56 -27.05 0.77
CA ASN A 373 4.77 -26.37 1.19
C ASN A 373 4.50 -25.29 2.24
N GLN A 374 3.43 -24.50 2.08
CA GLN A 374 3.03 -23.49 3.09
C GLN A 374 2.61 -24.14 4.42
N ILE A 375 1.95 -25.30 4.36
CA ILE A 375 1.62 -26.09 5.56
C ILE A 375 2.90 -26.61 6.22
N THR A 376 3.84 -27.12 5.44
CA THR A 376 5.13 -27.63 5.91
C THR A 376 5.90 -26.57 6.70
N THR A 377 6.00 -25.35 6.16
CA THR A 377 6.69 -24.24 6.83
C THR A 377 5.90 -23.72 8.03
N SER A 378 4.58 -23.72 8.01
CA SER A 378 3.77 -23.41 9.19
C SER A 378 4.06 -24.38 10.35
N LEU A 379 4.06 -25.68 10.10
CA LEU A 379 4.33 -26.71 11.11
C LEU A 379 5.80 -26.72 11.59
N SER A 380 6.74 -26.50 10.69
CA SER A 380 8.16 -26.40 11.06
C SER A 380 8.48 -25.12 11.83
N THR A 381 7.73 -24.01 11.62
CA THR A 381 7.80 -22.82 12.47
C THR A 381 7.46 -23.17 13.93
N PHE A 382 6.37 -23.91 14.16
CA PHE A 382 6.00 -24.34 15.51
C PHE A 382 7.07 -25.23 16.15
N ARG A 383 7.59 -26.23 15.41
CA ARG A 383 8.66 -27.11 15.89
C ARG A 383 9.93 -26.33 16.25
N GLY A 384 10.35 -25.45 15.35
CA GLY A 384 11.54 -24.61 15.53
C GLY A 384 11.39 -23.66 16.73
N ALA A 385 10.24 -23.04 16.88
CA ALA A 385 9.98 -22.13 17.98
C ALA A 385 9.94 -22.85 19.35
N LEU A 386 9.29 -24.00 19.44
CA LEU A 386 9.29 -24.80 20.66
C LEU A 386 10.69 -25.25 21.07
N ALA A 387 11.51 -25.67 20.11
CA ALA A 387 12.89 -26.09 20.35
C ALA A 387 13.80 -24.92 20.81
N ASN A 388 13.51 -23.70 20.36
CA ASN A 388 14.28 -22.49 20.66
C ASN A 388 13.57 -21.56 21.67
N LYS A 389 12.48 -22.02 22.32
CA LYS A 389 11.64 -21.21 23.21
C LYS A 389 12.43 -20.39 24.23
N PRO A 390 13.39 -20.96 24.97
CA PRO A 390 14.16 -20.17 25.93
C PRO A 390 14.92 -19.00 25.28
N ALA A 391 15.57 -19.23 24.13
CA ALA A 391 16.34 -18.19 23.44
C ALA A 391 15.44 -17.09 22.87
N ILE A 392 14.25 -17.44 22.38
CA ILE A 392 13.25 -16.48 21.86
C ILE A 392 12.72 -15.58 22.99
N LEU A 393 12.47 -16.14 24.18
CA LEU A 393 12.02 -15.38 25.35
C LEU A 393 13.15 -14.46 25.87
N ASP A 394 14.38 -14.98 25.94
CA ASP A 394 15.55 -14.20 26.35
C ASP A 394 15.82 -13.05 25.37
N TYR A 395 15.69 -13.30 24.04
CA TYR A 395 15.84 -12.27 23.01
C TYR A 395 14.88 -11.09 23.21
N GLN A 396 13.60 -11.36 23.45
CA GLN A 396 12.63 -10.27 23.58
C GLN A 396 12.88 -9.42 24.84
N SER A 397 13.30 -10.03 25.93
CA SER A 397 13.73 -9.30 27.15
C SER A 397 15.02 -8.50 26.92
N ALA A 398 16.00 -9.09 26.23
CA ALA A 398 17.24 -8.42 25.85
C ALA A 398 17.00 -7.23 24.93
N PHE A 399 16.11 -7.39 23.93
CA PHE A 399 15.75 -6.31 23.00
C PHE A 399 15.32 -5.03 23.71
N VAL A 400 14.51 -5.13 24.76
CA VAL A 400 14.04 -3.98 25.53
C VAL A 400 15.19 -3.31 26.29
N ASN A 401 16.07 -4.10 26.89
CA ASN A 401 17.21 -3.59 27.64
C ASN A 401 18.25 -2.94 26.72
N ASP A 402 18.53 -3.57 25.57
CA ASP A 402 19.40 -3.00 24.53
C ASP A 402 18.81 -1.68 23.98
N THR A 403 17.49 -1.62 23.77
CA THR A 403 16.80 -0.39 23.36
C THR A 403 17.07 0.76 24.35
N LYS A 404 17.03 0.51 25.66
CA LYS A 404 17.33 1.50 26.69
C LYS A 404 18.79 1.96 26.65
N GLU A 405 19.73 1.01 26.49
CA GLU A 405 21.15 1.34 26.39
C GLU A 405 21.49 2.06 25.08
N LEU A 406 20.92 1.67 23.95
CA LEU A 406 21.07 2.38 22.69
C LEU A 406 20.58 3.82 22.80
N ALA A 407 19.37 4.05 23.33
CA ALA A 407 18.82 5.39 23.51
C ALA A 407 19.67 6.25 24.46
N LYS A 408 20.22 5.62 25.51
CA LYS A 408 21.12 6.31 26.45
C LYS A 408 22.46 6.72 25.79
N ASN A 409 22.98 5.91 24.88
CA ASN A 409 24.28 6.12 24.24
C ASN A 409 24.20 6.90 22.92
N ASP A 410 22.99 7.03 22.30
CA ASP A 410 22.78 7.80 21.08
C ASP A 410 23.12 9.29 21.31
N ASP A 411 23.80 9.90 20.35
CA ASP A 411 24.05 11.36 20.36
C ASP A 411 22.76 12.15 20.14
N THR A 412 21.80 11.58 19.40
CA THR A 412 20.45 12.12 19.21
C THR A 412 19.62 11.89 20.46
N ALA A 413 19.15 12.96 21.10
CA ALA A 413 18.20 12.89 22.20
C ALA A 413 16.74 12.80 21.73
N GLY A 414 16.44 13.32 20.55
CA GLY A 414 15.11 13.32 19.96
C GLY A 414 15.03 14.16 18.69
N TYR A 415 13.79 14.37 18.26
CA TYR A 415 13.46 15.19 17.10
C TYR A 415 12.45 16.25 17.49
N VAL A 416 12.62 17.48 17.01
CA VAL A 416 11.61 18.54 17.12
C VAL A 416 11.01 18.76 15.74
N LEU A 417 9.67 18.77 15.69
CA LEU A 417 8.89 18.99 14.48
C LEU A 417 8.00 20.20 14.68
N ALA A 418 8.05 21.16 13.76
CA ALA A 418 7.06 22.23 13.70
C ALA A 418 5.73 21.69 13.16
N MET A 419 4.64 22.09 13.81
CA MET A 419 3.31 21.73 13.35
C MET A 419 2.77 22.85 12.48
N PRO A 420 2.34 22.58 11.24
CA PRO A 420 1.79 23.59 10.36
C PRO A 420 0.46 24.13 10.90
N ASN A 421 0.05 25.29 10.41
CA ASN A 421 -1.30 25.82 10.63
C ASN A 421 -2.34 25.08 9.75
N ASP A 422 -2.38 23.78 9.90
CA ASP A 422 -3.13 22.84 9.08
C ASP A 422 -3.56 21.65 9.95
N ASN A 423 -4.79 21.72 10.45
CA ASN A 423 -5.32 20.69 11.33
C ASN A 423 -5.29 19.31 10.69
N GLY A 424 -5.54 19.21 9.39
CA GLY A 424 -5.62 17.95 8.67
C GLY A 424 -4.29 17.18 8.65
N ARG A 425 -3.19 17.83 8.30
CA ARG A 425 -1.85 17.21 8.30
C ARG A 425 -1.40 16.87 9.71
N VAL A 426 -1.64 17.77 10.68
CA VAL A 426 -1.28 17.53 12.09
C VAL A 426 -2.01 16.30 12.63
N GLU A 427 -3.32 16.19 12.45
CA GLU A 427 -4.10 15.06 12.94
C GLU A 427 -3.69 13.74 12.27
N ALA A 428 -3.40 13.75 10.96
CA ALA A 428 -2.92 12.57 10.24
C ALA A 428 -1.58 12.06 10.79
N LEU A 429 -0.61 12.96 11.01
CA LEU A 429 0.68 12.60 11.58
C LEU A 429 0.55 12.06 13.01
N LEU A 430 -0.18 12.76 13.87
CA LEU A 430 -0.34 12.35 15.26
C LEU A 430 -1.10 11.02 15.39
N ALA A 431 -2.11 10.79 14.55
CA ALA A 431 -2.82 9.51 14.49
C ALA A 431 -1.90 8.36 14.08
N LEU A 432 -1.02 8.59 13.09
CA LEU A 432 -0.01 7.60 12.67
C LEU A 432 0.98 7.28 13.80
N LEU A 433 1.52 8.30 14.46
CA LEU A 433 2.43 8.11 15.61
C LEU A 433 1.75 7.34 16.76
N ALA A 434 0.50 7.68 17.06
CA ALA A 434 -0.28 7.02 18.11
C ALA A 434 -0.56 5.55 17.82
N GLN A 435 -0.85 5.18 16.57
CA GLN A 435 -1.06 3.78 16.15
C GLN A 435 0.21 2.94 16.36
N HIS A 436 1.39 3.53 16.12
CA HIS A 436 2.68 2.89 16.38
C HIS A 436 3.16 3.02 17.83
N LYS A 437 2.34 3.60 18.73
CA LYS A 437 2.71 3.84 20.14
C LYS A 437 3.94 4.74 20.33
N VAL A 438 4.25 5.57 19.33
CA VAL A 438 5.30 6.58 19.44
C VAL A 438 4.83 7.72 20.34
N LYS A 439 5.62 8.02 21.36
CA LYS A 439 5.35 9.13 22.32
C LYS A 439 5.97 10.42 21.83
N TYR A 440 5.23 11.50 22.01
CA TYR A 440 5.70 12.86 21.76
C TYR A 440 5.25 13.78 22.91
N GLU A 441 5.89 14.93 23.00
CA GLU A 441 5.61 15.96 23.99
C GLU A 441 5.43 17.31 23.29
N VAL A 442 4.49 18.12 23.72
CA VAL A 442 4.27 19.45 23.13
C VAL A 442 5.20 20.48 23.80
N LEU A 443 5.84 21.33 23.00
CA LEU A 443 6.69 22.41 23.51
C LEU A 443 5.83 23.43 24.26
N ASN A 444 6.33 23.86 25.42
CA ASN A 444 5.72 24.92 26.23
C ASN A 444 6.52 26.23 26.25
N GLN A 445 7.67 26.25 25.58
CA GLN A 445 8.52 27.45 25.38
C GLN A 445 9.11 27.39 23.97
N ASP A 446 9.31 28.58 23.39
CA ASP A 446 9.99 28.72 22.13
C ASP A 446 11.43 28.22 22.22
N VAL A 447 11.91 27.55 21.19
CA VAL A 447 13.29 27.10 21.09
C VAL A 447 13.81 27.30 19.67
N LYS A 448 15.08 27.63 19.55
CA LYS A 448 15.80 27.72 18.27
C LYS A 448 16.88 26.65 18.20
N ILE A 449 16.80 25.79 17.15
CA ILE A 449 17.74 24.69 16.93
C ILE A 449 18.30 24.83 15.52
N GLU A 450 19.63 24.96 15.41
CA GLU A 450 20.33 25.10 14.11
C GLU A 450 19.72 26.18 13.21
N GLY A 451 19.34 27.31 13.79
CA GLY A 451 18.77 28.44 13.04
C GLY A 451 17.27 28.38 12.83
N VAL A 452 16.61 27.23 12.99
CA VAL A 452 15.16 27.05 12.86
C VAL A 452 14.47 27.34 14.19
N ALA A 453 13.40 28.13 14.16
CA ALA A 453 12.59 28.45 15.33
C ALA A 453 11.43 27.46 15.46
N PHE A 454 11.19 26.95 16.67
CA PHE A 454 10.07 26.08 17.02
C PHE A 454 9.29 26.76 18.14
N ASN A 455 8.05 27.12 17.86
CA ASN A 455 7.23 27.91 18.78
C ASN A 455 6.51 27.01 19.78
N ALA A 456 6.31 27.53 20.97
CA ALA A 456 5.51 26.89 22.02
C ALA A 456 4.11 26.59 21.51
N LYS A 457 3.59 25.39 21.85
CA LYS A 457 2.28 24.89 21.44
C LYS A 457 2.08 24.68 19.91
N GLN A 458 3.09 25.01 19.09
CA GLN A 458 3.10 24.81 17.64
C GLN A 458 4.22 23.86 17.21
N ALA A 459 4.82 23.14 18.14
CA ALA A 459 5.83 22.14 17.87
C ALA A 459 5.76 20.98 18.87
N ILE A 460 6.19 19.81 18.42
CA ILE A 460 6.32 18.61 19.25
C ILE A 460 7.78 18.18 19.35
N TYR A 461 8.13 17.58 20.47
CA TYR A 461 9.38 16.89 20.69
C TYR A 461 9.12 15.38 20.79
N ILE A 462 9.83 14.59 19.99
CA ILE A 462 9.76 13.13 19.99
C ILE A 462 11.08 12.62 20.59
N PRO A 463 11.12 12.23 21.87
CA PRO A 463 12.32 11.69 22.48
C PRO A 463 12.67 10.33 21.91
N VAL A 464 13.96 10.06 21.66
CA VAL A 464 14.41 8.70 21.28
C VAL A 464 14.38 7.74 22.47
N ALA A 465 14.47 8.26 23.71
CA ALA A 465 14.41 7.46 24.93
C ALA A 465 12.97 6.96 25.21
N GLN A 466 12.51 6.05 24.38
CA GLN A 466 11.19 5.39 24.49
C GLN A 466 11.25 3.96 23.95
N PRO A 467 10.27 3.09 24.28
CA PRO A 467 10.26 1.70 23.77
C PRO A 467 10.34 1.59 22.25
N GLN A 468 9.84 2.57 21.52
CA GLN A 468 9.88 2.64 20.06
C GLN A 468 11.16 3.27 19.50
N TYR A 469 12.27 3.30 20.25
CA TYR A 469 13.54 3.89 19.82
C TYR A 469 13.91 3.55 18.37
N ARG A 470 13.96 2.24 18.01
CA ARG A 470 14.35 1.80 16.68
C ARG A 470 13.40 2.33 15.60
N LEU A 471 12.10 2.27 15.86
CA LEU A 471 11.11 2.83 14.96
C LEU A 471 11.25 4.34 14.81
N VAL A 472 11.41 5.08 15.91
CA VAL A 472 11.60 6.55 15.88
C VAL A 472 12.84 6.93 15.07
N LYS A 473 13.95 6.23 15.28
CA LYS A 473 15.17 6.43 14.47
C LYS A 473 14.91 6.19 13.00
N SER A 474 14.18 5.14 12.67
CA SER A 474 13.79 4.79 11.29
C SER A 474 12.89 5.84 10.63
N LEU A 475 11.92 6.38 11.37
CA LEU A 475 10.92 7.34 10.85
C LEU A 475 11.49 8.73 10.55
N PHE A 476 12.59 9.13 11.17
CA PHE A 476 13.14 10.48 11.08
C PHE A 476 14.60 10.53 10.58
N SER A 477 15.15 9.40 10.14
CA SER A 477 16.51 9.35 9.58
C SER A 477 16.59 10.07 8.24
N THR A 478 17.72 10.75 8.00
CA THR A 478 18.11 11.37 6.72
C THR A 478 19.39 10.76 6.16
N GLN A 479 19.63 9.48 6.45
CA GLN A 479 20.81 8.79 5.96
C GLN A 479 20.85 8.82 4.42
N THR A 480 22.03 9.17 3.85
CA THR A 480 22.30 9.20 2.41
C THR A 480 23.47 8.29 2.00
N SER A 481 24.15 7.69 2.98
CA SER A 481 25.28 6.77 2.78
C SER A 481 24.98 5.42 3.41
N PHE A 482 25.21 4.35 2.67
CA PHE A 482 24.85 2.98 3.05
C PHE A 482 26.02 2.04 2.75
N GLU A 483 26.19 1.00 3.57
CA GLU A 483 27.21 -0.04 3.35
C GLU A 483 26.92 -0.86 2.09
N ASN A 484 25.63 -1.13 1.84
CA ASN A 484 25.15 -1.80 0.63
C ASN A 484 24.23 -0.86 -0.15
N ASN A 485 24.41 -0.80 -1.47
CA ASN A 485 23.63 0.07 -2.37
C ASN A 485 22.51 -0.65 -3.12
N THR A 486 22.25 -1.91 -2.77
CA THR A 486 21.16 -2.69 -3.39
C THR A 486 19.99 -2.77 -2.45
N PHE A 487 18.86 -2.24 -2.88
CA PHE A 487 17.61 -2.21 -2.13
C PHE A 487 16.54 -2.96 -2.92
N TYR A 488 15.80 -3.81 -2.22
CA TYR A 488 14.64 -4.50 -2.80
C TYR A 488 13.44 -3.55 -2.96
N ASP A 489 13.34 -2.55 -2.09
CA ASP A 489 12.30 -1.54 -2.11
C ASP A 489 12.91 -0.13 -1.97
N VAL A 490 12.31 0.75 -1.16
CA VAL A 490 12.79 2.11 -0.94
C VAL A 490 13.92 2.16 0.09
N SER A 491 14.79 3.16 -0.02
CA SER A 491 15.93 3.36 0.88
C SER A 491 15.66 4.38 2.00
N THR A 492 14.52 5.07 1.97
CA THR A 492 14.07 6.02 3.01
C THR A 492 12.56 6.14 3.06
N TRP A 493 12.02 6.55 4.21
CA TRP A 493 10.58 6.76 4.48
C TRP A 493 10.37 7.82 5.58
N ASN A 494 11.16 8.90 5.53
CA ASN A 494 11.15 9.95 6.54
C ASN A 494 9.79 10.66 6.60
N LEU A 495 9.10 10.61 7.74
CA LEU A 495 7.76 11.18 7.90
C LEU A 495 7.78 12.70 7.94
N ALA A 496 8.80 13.34 8.51
CA ALA A 496 8.84 14.80 8.55
C ALA A 496 8.91 15.38 7.13
N LEU A 497 9.72 14.77 6.26
CA LEU A 497 9.82 15.16 4.83
C LEU A 497 8.53 14.83 4.08
N ALA A 498 7.94 13.65 4.33
CA ALA A 498 6.71 13.23 3.67
C ALA A 498 5.52 14.16 3.99
N PHE A 499 5.50 14.72 5.20
CA PHE A 499 4.47 15.68 5.64
C PHE A 499 4.86 17.14 5.34
N ASN A 500 6.00 17.37 4.70
CA ASN A 500 6.56 18.71 4.47
C ASN A 500 6.59 19.55 5.74
N LEU A 501 7.33 19.07 6.74
CA LEU A 501 7.48 19.73 8.05
C LEU A 501 8.90 20.21 8.25
N ASP A 502 9.04 21.40 8.82
CA ASP A 502 10.30 21.81 9.41
C ASP A 502 10.62 20.91 10.62
N TYR A 503 11.78 20.29 10.62
CA TYR A 503 12.21 19.46 11.73
C TYR A 503 13.73 19.50 11.92
N LYS A 504 14.16 19.18 13.12
CA LYS A 504 15.58 19.08 13.47
C LYS A 504 15.85 17.90 14.38
N ASN A 505 16.99 17.28 14.14
CA ASN A 505 17.62 16.39 15.10
C ASN A 505 18.08 17.19 16.32
N VAL A 506 17.81 16.70 17.50
CA VAL A 506 18.18 17.33 18.78
C VAL A 506 19.23 16.46 19.46
N ASP A 507 20.44 16.97 19.59
CA ASP A 507 21.50 16.34 20.39
C ASP A 507 21.23 16.46 21.89
N LYS A 508 22.00 15.72 22.69
CA LYS A 508 21.89 15.74 24.17
C LYS A 508 22.13 17.11 24.79
N ARG A 509 22.92 17.98 24.15
CA ARG A 509 23.19 19.33 24.63
C ARG A 509 21.97 20.22 24.39
N ASN A 510 21.43 20.21 23.18
CA ASN A 510 20.28 21.00 22.78
C ASN A 510 19.01 20.53 23.50
N ALA A 511 18.89 19.23 23.80
CA ALA A 511 17.75 18.68 24.54
C ALA A 511 17.52 19.33 25.91
N ARG A 512 18.56 19.88 26.53
CA ARG A 512 18.44 20.62 27.82
C ARG A 512 17.66 21.92 27.68
N SER A 513 17.59 22.50 26.48
CA SER A 513 16.84 23.70 26.18
C SER A 513 15.36 23.40 25.85
N ILE A 514 15.03 22.15 25.51
CA ILE A 514 13.65 21.73 25.23
C ILE A 514 12.87 21.75 26.54
N LYS A 515 11.80 22.51 26.53
CA LYS A 515 10.84 22.57 27.65
C LYS A 515 9.48 22.11 27.14
N THR A 516 9.00 21.08 27.79
CA THR A 516 7.69 20.47 27.49
C THR A 516 6.80 20.48 28.74
N ALA A 517 5.53 20.31 28.57
CA ALA A 517 4.61 20.13 29.68
C ALA A 517 3.75 18.86 29.45
N ALA A 518 3.63 18.04 30.48
CA ALA A 518 2.93 16.76 30.41
C ALA A 518 1.47 16.86 29.95
N ASN A 519 0.83 18.00 30.15
CA ASN A 519 -0.57 18.26 29.78
C ASN A 519 -0.73 19.37 28.73
N ALA A 520 0.36 19.77 28.06
CA ALA A 520 0.27 20.74 26.98
C ALA A 520 -0.42 20.12 25.77
N SER A 521 -1.36 20.85 25.18
CA SER A 521 -1.95 20.53 23.89
C SER A 521 -1.40 21.44 22.80
N LEU A 522 -1.31 20.91 21.58
CA LEU A 522 -1.06 21.74 20.41
C LEU A 522 -2.16 22.80 20.26
N GLU A 523 -1.76 23.96 19.82
CA GLU A 523 -2.68 24.99 19.39
C GLU A 523 -3.34 24.54 18.09
N LYS A 524 -4.67 24.45 18.11
CA LYS A 524 -5.44 24.12 16.91
C LYS A 524 -5.81 25.40 16.16
N VAL A 525 -5.84 25.33 14.84
CA VAL A 525 -6.45 26.37 14.04
C VAL A 525 -7.92 26.49 14.46
N ALA A 526 -8.31 27.68 14.90
CA ALA A 526 -9.67 27.89 15.39
C ALA A 526 -10.65 27.80 14.22
N VAL A 527 -11.63 26.94 14.35
CA VAL A 527 -12.78 26.89 13.44
C VAL A 527 -13.89 27.76 14.02
N ALA A 528 -14.54 28.56 13.21
CA ALA A 528 -15.65 29.42 13.68
C ALA A 528 -16.84 28.55 14.09
N ASP A 529 -17.34 28.75 15.31
CA ASP A 529 -18.50 28.01 15.83
C ASP A 529 -19.78 28.28 15.03
N ALA A 530 -19.93 29.48 14.46
CA ALA A 530 -21.02 29.84 13.57
C ALA A 530 -20.60 30.97 12.61
N LEU A 531 -21.02 30.86 11.38
CA LEU A 531 -20.81 31.89 10.36
C LEU A 531 -22.00 32.89 10.41
N PRO A 532 -21.75 34.21 10.33
CA PRO A 532 -22.84 35.18 10.25
C PRO A 532 -23.56 35.04 8.90
N THR A 533 -24.89 35.13 8.94
CA THR A 533 -25.74 35.06 7.75
C THR A 533 -25.61 36.28 6.83
N ALA A 534 -25.17 37.42 7.39
CA ALA A 534 -24.97 38.68 6.67
C ALA A 534 -23.47 38.93 6.43
N ALA A 535 -22.96 38.42 5.33
CA ALA A 535 -21.60 38.68 4.86
C ALA A 535 -21.66 39.09 3.39
N TYR A 536 -20.71 39.89 2.93
CA TYR A 536 -20.53 40.20 1.49
C TYR A 536 -20.00 38.96 0.74
N ALA A 537 -19.11 38.25 1.39
CA ALA A 537 -18.55 36.96 0.90
C ALA A 537 -18.06 36.12 2.08
N TYR A 538 -17.88 34.85 1.85
CA TYR A 538 -17.07 33.97 2.72
C TYR A 538 -15.78 33.60 2.01
N ALA A 539 -14.72 33.32 2.76
CA ALA A 539 -13.46 32.90 2.20
C ALA A 539 -12.71 31.92 3.10
N PHE A 540 -11.91 31.06 2.50
CA PHE A 540 -10.97 30.18 3.22
C PHE A 540 -9.64 30.10 2.46
N SER A 541 -8.56 29.89 3.24
CA SER A 541 -7.21 29.73 2.70
C SER A 541 -7.07 28.42 1.96
N TRP A 542 -6.29 28.43 0.88
CA TRP A 542 -5.90 27.23 0.16
C TRP A 542 -4.74 26.47 0.83
N ASN A 543 -4.12 27.03 1.89
CA ASN A 543 -2.97 26.43 2.58
C ASN A 543 -3.36 25.17 3.35
N ASP A 544 -4.63 25.05 3.83
CA ASP A 544 -5.09 23.85 4.52
C ASP A 544 -5.11 22.61 3.61
N TYR A 545 -4.74 21.47 4.16
CA TYR A 545 -4.67 20.21 3.41
C TYR A 545 -6.03 19.77 2.86
N TYR A 546 -7.09 19.99 3.62
CA TYR A 546 -8.46 19.65 3.22
C TYR A 546 -9.21 20.77 2.49
N ALA A 547 -8.55 21.89 2.17
CA ALA A 547 -9.18 22.95 1.35
C ALA A 547 -9.76 22.43 0.02
N PRO A 548 -9.09 21.51 -0.73
CA PRO A 548 -9.70 20.88 -1.91
C PRO A 548 -10.97 20.09 -1.60
N ALA A 549 -11.04 19.42 -0.45
CA ALA A 549 -12.24 18.67 -0.05
C ALA A 549 -13.41 19.61 0.26
N LEU A 550 -13.16 20.70 0.97
CA LEU A 550 -14.20 21.72 1.21
C LEU A 550 -14.70 22.32 -0.11
N LEU A 551 -13.77 22.69 -1.00
CA LEU A 551 -14.13 23.20 -2.31
C LEU A 551 -14.99 22.21 -3.11
N GLN A 552 -14.58 20.94 -3.16
CA GLN A 552 -15.33 19.90 -3.87
C GLN A 552 -16.75 19.74 -3.32
N ALA A 553 -16.88 19.66 -1.99
CA ALA A 553 -18.19 19.55 -1.34
C ALA A 553 -19.11 20.76 -1.66
N LEU A 554 -18.55 21.96 -1.73
CA LEU A 554 -19.30 23.17 -2.11
C LEU A 554 -19.74 23.14 -3.56
N LEU A 555 -18.85 22.73 -4.47
CA LEU A 555 -19.15 22.59 -5.90
C LEU A 555 -20.28 21.57 -6.15
N GLU A 556 -20.23 20.42 -5.49
CA GLU A 556 -21.26 19.38 -5.60
C GLU A 556 -22.64 19.85 -5.12
N ASN A 557 -22.67 20.75 -4.15
CA ASN A 557 -23.90 21.38 -3.66
C ASN A 557 -24.31 22.64 -4.44
N GLY A 558 -23.69 22.90 -5.62
CA GLY A 558 -24.08 24.01 -6.50
C GLY A 558 -23.66 25.38 -5.97
N VAL A 559 -22.70 25.46 -5.06
CA VAL A 559 -22.20 26.76 -4.56
C VAL A 559 -21.33 27.42 -5.62
N SER A 560 -21.63 28.66 -5.93
CA SER A 560 -20.84 29.48 -6.85
C SER A 560 -19.60 30.01 -6.13
N VAL A 561 -18.45 29.52 -6.51
CA VAL A 561 -17.15 29.85 -5.87
C VAL A 561 -16.19 30.52 -6.86
N ARG A 562 -15.23 31.24 -6.32
CA ARG A 562 -14.11 31.85 -7.07
C ARG A 562 -12.80 31.51 -6.38
N SER A 563 -11.73 31.45 -7.16
CA SER A 563 -10.35 31.36 -6.65
C SER A 563 -9.60 32.64 -6.97
N SER A 564 -8.74 33.06 -6.05
CA SER A 564 -7.91 34.26 -6.25
C SER A 564 -6.60 33.91 -6.97
N GLU A 565 -6.31 34.64 -8.07
CA GLU A 565 -5.04 34.48 -8.79
C GLU A 565 -3.85 35.08 -8.00
N GLU A 566 -4.11 36.10 -7.19
CA GLU A 566 -3.10 36.81 -6.40
C GLU A 566 -3.54 36.92 -4.95
N GLY A 567 -2.59 37.17 -4.04
CA GLY A 567 -2.90 37.45 -2.65
C GLY A 567 -3.67 38.78 -2.50
N PHE A 568 -4.56 38.84 -1.53
CA PHE A 568 -5.35 40.05 -1.20
C PHE A 568 -5.62 40.13 0.30
N SER A 569 -5.95 41.34 0.77
CA SER A 569 -6.41 41.51 2.16
C SER A 569 -7.87 41.91 2.18
N ALA A 570 -8.66 41.36 3.12
CA ALA A 570 -10.08 41.67 3.23
C ALA A 570 -10.43 42.17 4.62
N VAL A 571 -11.45 43.05 4.70
CA VAL A 571 -12.05 43.46 5.97
C VAL A 571 -13.10 42.43 6.37
N LEU A 572 -12.93 41.79 7.51
CA LEU A 572 -13.84 40.80 8.05
C LEU A 572 -15.06 41.48 8.73
N THR A 573 -16.11 40.71 8.92
CA THR A 573 -17.36 41.21 9.59
C THR A 573 -17.12 41.68 11.03
N ASN A 574 -16.07 41.14 11.70
CA ASN A 574 -15.63 41.58 13.02
C ASN A 574 -14.78 42.87 13.01
N GLY A 575 -14.50 43.45 11.83
CA GLY A 575 -13.69 44.64 11.62
C GLY A 575 -12.20 44.43 11.49
N ASN A 576 -11.70 43.23 11.68
CA ASN A 576 -10.28 42.89 11.47
C ASN A 576 -9.96 42.86 9.97
N VAL A 577 -8.68 43.11 9.63
CA VAL A 577 -8.14 42.89 8.29
C VAL A 577 -7.36 41.58 8.30
N GLU A 578 -7.65 40.70 7.35
CA GLU A 578 -6.97 39.42 7.18
C GLU A 578 -6.40 39.30 5.77
N HIS A 579 -5.23 38.72 5.66
CA HIS A 579 -4.57 38.43 4.38
C HIS A 579 -4.96 37.03 3.90
N PHE A 580 -5.20 36.90 2.59
CA PHE A 580 -5.47 35.65 1.89
C PHE A 580 -4.45 35.49 0.79
N ASP A 581 -3.74 34.38 0.77
CA ASP A 581 -2.78 34.03 -0.27
C ASP A 581 -3.45 33.70 -1.62
N ALA A 582 -2.66 33.66 -2.68
CA ALA A 582 -3.09 33.17 -3.99
C ALA A 582 -3.69 31.76 -3.88
N GLY A 583 -4.71 31.47 -4.67
CA GLY A 583 -5.46 30.21 -4.61
C GLY A 583 -6.58 30.20 -3.57
N SER A 584 -6.65 31.17 -2.65
CA SER A 584 -7.75 31.23 -1.65
C SER A 584 -9.11 31.25 -2.34
N ILE A 585 -10.06 30.55 -1.71
CA ILE A 585 -11.42 30.38 -2.24
C ILE A 585 -12.35 31.42 -1.65
N ILE A 586 -13.11 32.07 -2.51
CA ILE A 586 -14.07 33.11 -2.18
C ILE A 586 -15.47 32.69 -2.61
N ILE A 587 -16.46 32.88 -1.74
CA ILE A 587 -17.87 32.58 -1.99
C ILE A 587 -18.67 33.89 -1.89
N PRO A 588 -18.84 34.63 -3.00
CA PRO A 588 -19.59 35.88 -3.00
C PRO A 588 -21.09 35.62 -2.82
N THR A 589 -21.72 36.28 -1.83
CA THR A 589 -23.14 36.10 -1.57
C THR A 589 -24.04 36.83 -2.58
N GLY A 590 -23.46 37.74 -3.38
CA GLY A 590 -24.17 38.42 -4.47
C GLY A 590 -24.36 37.59 -5.75
N LEU A 591 -23.74 36.40 -5.84
CA LEU A 591 -24.00 35.45 -6.90
C LEU A 591 -25.21 34.56 -6.55
N ALA A 592 -25.71 33.81 -7.54
CA ALA A 592 -26.71 32.79 -7.27
C ALA A 592 -26.10 31.70 -6.37
N GLN A 593 -26.68 31.57 -5.18
CA GLN A 593 -26.20 30.62 -4.15
C GLN A 593 -27.37 29.77 -3.66
N PRO A 594 -27.11 28.53 -3.18
CA PRO A 594 -28.11 27.73 -2.46
C PRO A 594 -28.66 28.48 -1.24
N SER A 595 -29.94 28.31 -0.92
CA SER A 595 -30.58 28.94 0.23
C SER A 595 -29.92 28.58 1.58
N GLU A 596 -29.37 27.36 1.67
CA GLU A 596 -28.70 26.79 2.83
C GLU A 596 -27.19 27.03 2.86
N LEU A 597 -26.65 27.94 2.07
CA LEU A 597 -25.20 28.21 1.93
C LEU A 597 -24.46 28.26 3.26
N VAL A 598 -24.98 29.03 4.24
CA VAL A 598 -24.30 29.23 5.54
C VAL A 598 -24.24 27.92 6.33
N THR A 599 -25.30 27.14 6.29
CA THR A 599 -25.37 25.83 6.94
C THR A 599 -24.37 24.88 6.31
N LEU A 600 -24.37 24.76 4.97
CA LEU A 600 -23.41 23.92 4.23
C LEU A 600 -21.96 24.29 4.56
N LEU A 601 -21.64 25.59 4.51
CA LEU A 601 -20.30 26.08 4.84
C LEU A 601 -19.92 25.75 6.30
N SER A 602 -20.82 25.96 7.27
CA SER A 602 -20.55 25.68 8.67
C SER A 602 -20.34 24.19 8.92
N ASP A 603 -21.18 23.33 8.36
CA ASP A 603 -21.13 21.89 8.56
C ASP A 603 -19.85 21.28 7.96
N TYR A 604 -19.55 21.60 6.69
CA TYR A 604 -18.35 21.09 6.04
C TYR A 604 -17.07 21.66 6.64
N ALA A 605 -17.03 22.97 6.91
CA ALA A 605 -15.86 23.60 7.52
C ALA A 605 -15.57 23.01 8.92
N SER A 606 -16.61 22.76 9.72
CA SER A 606 -16.47 22.10 11.01
C SER A 606 -15.98 20.67 10.89
N SER A 607 -16.56 19.88 9.99
CA SER A 607 -16.18 18.47 9.79
C SER A 607 -14.74 18.29 9.30
N LEU A 608 -14.24 19.24 8.49
CA LEU A 608 -12.88 19.26 7.94
C LEU A 608 -11.89 20.08 8.76
N ALA A 609 -12.36 20.69 9.85
CA ALA A 609 -11.60 21.57 10.73
C ALA A 609 -10.95 22.76 10.00
N ILE A 610 -11.63 23.32 8.97
CA ILE A 610 -11.16 24.46 8.17
C ILE A 610 -11.75 25.77 8.68
N ASN A 611 -10.92 26.82 8.76
CA ASN A 611 -11.33 28.12 9.19
C ASN A 611 -11.89 28.96 8.04
N VAL A 612 -13.21 29.12 7.99
CA VAL A 612 -13.91 29.98 7.02
C VAL A 612 -14.09 31.36 7.63
N LYS A 613 -13.75 32.40 6.89
CA LYS A 613 -13.86 33.81 7.29
C LYS A 613 -15.01 34.51 6.57
N SER A 614 -15.65 35.45 7.28
CA SER A 614 -16.74 36.22 6.74
C SER A 614 -16.27 37.64 6.37
N ILE A 615 -16.33 37.97 5.09
CA ILE A 615 -15.87 39.26 4.52
C ILE A 615 -17.03 40.27 4.59
N LYS A 616 -16.72 41.49 5.03
CA LYS A 616 -17.72 42.57 5.25
C LYS A 616 -17.99 43.34 3.96
N THR A 617 -17.01 43.56 3.12
CA THR A 617 -17.07 44.39 1.92
C THR A 617 -16.21 43.82 0.79
N GLY A 618 -16.63 44.07 -0.46
CA GLY A 618 -15.84 43.69 -1.63
C GLY A 618 -14.67 44.62 -1.93
N LEU A 619 -14.59 45.81 -1.30
CA LEU A 619 -13.46 46.70 -1.39
C LEU A 619 -12.34 46.22 -0.47
N THR A 620 -11.19 45.89 -1.01
CA THR A 620 -10.06 45.31 -0.26
C THR A 620 -9.05 46.41 0.13
N PRO A 621 -8.44 46.29 1.34
CA PRO A 621 -7.38 47.23 1.76
C PRO A 621 -6.10 47.09 0.92
N SER A 622 -5.82 45.93 0.35
CA SER A 622 -4.71 45.67 -0.58
C SER A 622 -5.00 44.45 -1.47
N GLY A 623 -4.39 44.41 -2.61
CA GLY A 623 -4.62 43.39 -3.65
C GLY A 623 -5.89 43.64 -4.44
N ASN A 624 -6.41 42.59 -5.07
CA ASN A 624 -7.57 42.66 -5.95
C ASN A 624 -8.89 42.66 -5.16
N ASP A 625 -9.82 43.50 -5.58
CA ASP A 625 -11.18 43.51 -5.02
C ASP A 625 -11.92 42.21 -5.31
N VAL A 626 -12.84 41.82 -4.45
CA VAL A 626 -13.60 40.54 -4.54
C VAL A 626 -14.33 40.39 -5.89
N GLY A 627 -14.68 41.49 -6.56
CA GLY A 627 -15.30 41.48 -7.89
C GLY A 627 -14.32 41.50 -9.08
N SER A 628 -13.01 41.42 -8.83
CA SER A 628 -11.97 41.48 -9.88
C SER A 628 -12.04 40.29 -10.84
N ARG A 629 -11.51 40.46 -12.04
CA ARG A 629 -11.28 39.36 -13.00
C ARG A 629 -10.28 38.32 -12.50
N SER A 630 -9.34 38.73 -11.64
CA SER A 630 -8.37 37.85 -10.98
C SER A 630 -9.01 36.98 -9.89
N MET A 631 -10.28 37.17 -9.56
CA MET A 631 -11.13 36.29 -8.80
C MET A 631 -11.92 35.39 -9.77
N ALA A 632 -11.26 34.38 -10.34
CA ALA A 632 -11.84 33.57 -11.41
C ALA A 632 -12.84 32.53 -10.85
N PRO A 633 -13.93 32.21 -11.57
CA PRO A 633 -14.84 31.14 -11.17
C PRO A 633 -14.16 29.79 -11.23
N VAL A 634 -14.40 28.97 -10.22
CA VAL A 634 -14.01 27.55 -10.22
C VAL A 634 -15.22 26.73 -10.63
N LEU A 635 -15.07 25.93 -11.67
CA LEU A 635 -16.13 25.05 -12.17
C LEU A 635 -15.92 23.62 -11.63
N PRO A 636 -17.01 22.85 -11.45
CA PRO A 636 -16.91 21.45 -11.06
C PRO A 636 -16.03 20.65 -12.03
N PRO A 637 -14.94 20.02 -11.58
CA PRO A 637 -14.09 19.23 -12.45
C PRO A 637 -14.74 17.89 -12.79
N LYS A 638 -14.46 17.38 -13.99
CA LYS A 638 -14.77 16.01 -14.40
C LYS A 638 -13.48 15.35 -14.84
N VAL A 639 -13.00 14.40 -14.05
CA VAL A 639 -11.65 13.82 -14.17
C VAL A 639 -11.72 12.40 -14.72
N LEU A 640 -10.85 12.09 -15.68
CA LEU A 640 -10.62 10.76 -16.22
C LEU A 640 -9.17 10.36 -15.95
N ILE A 641 -8.97 9.16 -15.38
CA ILE A 641 -7.66 8.54 -15.20
C ILE A 641 -7.52 7.41 -16.23
N VAL A 642 -6.42 7.43 -16.99
CA VAL A 642 -6.13 6.41 -18.00
C VAL A 642 -5.37 5.27 -17.33
N GLY A 643 -6.00 4.10 -17.31
CA GLY A 643 -5.45 2.86 -16.77
C GLY A 643 -5.45 1.75 -17.83
N GLY A 644 -5.43 0.51 -17.37
CA GLY A 644 -5.49 -0.68 -18.20
C GLY A 644 -4.14 -1.36 -18.41
N GLU A 645 -4.15 -2.44 -19.18
CA GLU A 645 -2.96 -3.23 -19.46
C GLU A 645 -1.77 -2.37 -19.90
N GLY A 646 -0.62 -2.61 -19.29
CA GLY A 646 0.61 -1.86 -19.53
C GLY A 646 0.77 -0.55 -18.74
N THR A 647 -0.22 -0.16 -17.93
CA THR A 647 -0.11 1.00 -17.02
C THR A 647 0.11 0.57 -15.58
N SER A 648 0.69 1.45 -14.75
CA SER A 648 0.90 1.21 -13.32
C SER A 648 -0.43 1.20 -12.58
N GLU A 649 -0.88 0.04 -12.08
CA GLU A 649 -2.08 -0.05 -11.25
C GLU A 649 -1.91 0.70 -9.92
N TYR A 650 -0.68 0.70 -9.36
CA TYR A 650 -0.38 1.43 -8.12
C TYR A 650 -0.64 2.93 -8.27
N GLU A 651 -0.07 3.57 -9.31
CA GLU A 651 -0.24 5.00 -9.51
C GLU A 651 -1.68 5.40 -9.83
N VAL A 652 -2.42 4.56 -10.60
CA VAL A 652 -3.86 4.77 -10.81
C VAL A 652 -4.60 4.68 -9.49
N GLY A 653 -4.29 3.68 -8.68
CA GLY A 653 -4.91 3.46 -7.37
C GLY A 653 -4.61 4.57 -6.37
N GLU A 654 -3.38 5.06 -6.32
CA GLU A 654 -2.95 6.15 -5.44
C GLU A 654 -3.68 7.46 -5.76
N ILE A 655 -3.82 7.80 -7.06
CA ILE A 655 -4.60 8.96 -7.51
C ILE A 655 -6.09 8.77 -7.20
N TRP A 656 -6.65 7.59 -7.49
CA TRP A 656 -8.04 7.28 -7.19
C TRP A 656 -8.32 7.38 -5.70
N HIS A 657 -7.50 6.73 -4.86
CA HIS A 657 -7.62 6.79 -3.41
C HIS A 657 -7.56 8.23 -2.88
N TYR A 658 -6.64 9.05 -3.40
CA TYR A 658 -6.53 10.45 -2.98
C TYR A 658 -7.81 11.24 -3.30
N PHE A 659 -8.30 11.17 -4.52
CA PHE A 659 -9.50 11.91 -4.91
C PHE A 659 -10.74 11.40 -4.18
N ASP A 660 -10.91 10.08 -4.08
CA ASP A 660 -12.10 9.49 -3.48
C ASP A 660 -12.15 9.69 -1.95
N THR A 661 -11.04 9.41 -1.26
CA THR A 661 -11.04 9.37 0.22
C THR A 661 -10.65 10.68 0.90
N ARG A 662 -9.89 11.55 0.24
CA ARG A 662 -9.36 12.78 0.84
C ARG A 662 -9.92 14.06 0.24
N VAL A 663 -10.35 14.02 -1.01
CA VAL A 663 -10.94 15.18 -1.70
C VAL A 663 -12.46 15.03 -1.82
N GLY A 664 -12.97 13.81 -1.96
CA GLY A 664 -14.37 13.54 -2.26
C GLY A 664 -14.72 13.76 -3.74
N LEU A 665 -13.72 13.77 -4.63
CA LEU A 665 -13.91 14.00 -6.07
C LEU A 665 -14.10 12.66 -6.79
N PRO A 666 -15.27 12.37 -7.37
CA PRO A 666 -15.47 11.17 -8.17
C PRO A 666 -14.66 11.23 -9.47
N VAL A 667 -13.95 10.15 -9.79
CA VAL A 667 -13.13 10.02 -10.99
C VAL A 667 -13.57 8.86 -11.86
N SER A 668 -13.41 8.99 -13.18
CA SER A 668 -13.62 7.88 -14.11
C SER A 668 -12.29 7.20 -14.42
N ILE A 669 -12.16 5.91 -14.16
CA ILE A 669 -11.01 5.12 -14.57
C ILE A 669 -11.35 4.43 -15.89
N VAL A 670 -10.54 4.66 -16.91
CA VAL A 670 -10.78 4.14 -18.26
C VAL A 670 -9.53 3.45 -18.79
N GLU A 671 -9.67 2.21 -19.21
CA GLU A 671 -8.58 1.48 -19.86
C GLU A 671 -8.15 2.18 -21.17
N GLN A 672 -6.84 2.22 -21.44
CA GLN A 672 -6.29 2.92 -22.62
C GLN A 672 -6.91 2.46 -23.94
N GLN A 673 -7.31 1.19 -24.06
CA GLN A 673 -7.96 0.64 -25.25
C GLN A 673 -9.37 1.21 -25.50
N LYS A 674 -9.98 1.78 -24.46
CA LYS A 674 -11.33 2.38 -24.51
C LYS A 674 -11.29 3.91 -24.57
N LEU A 675 -10.09 4.52 -24.47
CA LEU A 675 -9.90 5.95 -24.31
C LEU A 675 -10.53 6.75 -25.46
N GLN A 676 -10.39 6.30 -26.71
CA GLN A 676 -10.96 6.99 -27.88
C GLN A 676 -12.47 7.25 -27.74
N ARG A 677 -13.19 6.31 -27.16
CA ARG A 677 -14.65 6.45 -26.95
C ARG A 677 -15.01 7.31 -25.73
N ALA A 678 -14.06 7.39 -24.79
CA ALA A 678 -14.26 8.10 -23.53
C ALA A 678 -13.95 9.61 -23.64
N ILE A 679 -13.06 10.02 -24.54
CA ILE A 679 -12.73 11.43 -24.70
C ILE A 679 -13.98 12.22 -25.11
N SER A 680 -14.42 13.11 -24.23
CA SER A 680 -15.62 13.92 -24.39
C SER A 680 -15.31 15.36 -23.93
N PRO A 681 -15.96 16.38 -24.53
CA PRO A 681 -15.87 17.76 -24.05
C PRO A 681 -16.33 17.96 -22.60
N GLU A 682 -17.06 16.98 -22.04
CA GLU A 682 -17.47 17.03 -20.63
C GLU A 682 -16.31 16.81 -19.66
N TYR A 683 -15.28 16.03 -20.04
CA TYR A 683 -14.08 15.89 -19.21
C TYR A 683 -13.26 17.16 -19.26
N THR A 684 -12.91 17.64 -18.08
CA THR A 684 -12.05 18.83 -17.91
C THR A 684 -10.58 18.44 -17.78
N HIS A 685 -10.32 17.24 -17.22
CA HIS A 685 -8.98 16.73 -16.93
C HIS A 685 -8.85 15.27 -17.36
N ILE A 686 -7.71 14.94 -17.96
CA ILE A 686 -7.31 13.54 -18.26
C ILE A 686 -5.92 13.32 -17.67
N ILE A 687 -5.76 12.26 -16.88
CA ILE A 687 -4.53 11.92 -16.16
C ILE A 687 -3.92 10.65 -16.72
N PHE A 688 -2.64 10.69 -17.04
CA PHE A 688 -1.82 9.57 -17.45
C PHE A 688 -0.78 9.26 -16.38
N VAL A 689 -0.68 8.00 -15.99
CA VAL A 689 0.30 7.47 -15.04
C VAL A 689 1.49 6.84 -15.76
N SER A 690 2.46 6.29 -15.03
CA SER A 690 3.51 5.48 -15.66
C SER A 690 2.91 4.33 -16.46
N GLY A 691 3.42 4.12 -17.69
CA GLY A 691 2.92 3.01 -18.52
C GLY A 691 3.49 2.98 -19.93
N ARG A 692 3.15 1.90 -20.63
CA ARG A 692 3.36 1.75 -22.07
C ARG A 692 2.04 2.02 -22.78
N TYR A 693 1.93 3.17 -23.42
CA TYR A 693 0.75 3.58 -24.13
C TYR A 693 0.81 3.21 -25.62
N MET A 694 -0.26 2.58 -26.14
CA MET A 694 -0.41 2.17 -27.54
C MET A 694 -1.70 2.77 -28.11
N LEU A 695 -1.80 4.10 -28.11
CA LEU A 695 -2.95 4.81 -28.66
C LEU A 695 -2.89 4.90 -30.17
N SER A 696 -4.04 4.74 -30.84
CA SER A 696 -4.14 4.98 -32.28
C SER A 696 -3.91 6.46 -32.63
N ASP A 697 -3.54 6.73 -33.87
CA ASP A 697 -3.33 8.11 -34.32
C ASP A 697 -4.63 8.94 -34.26
N ASP A 698 -5.78 8.31 -34.46
CA ASP A 698 -7.08 8.94 -34.27
C ASP A 698 -7.29 9.36 -32.79
N THR A 699 -6.95 8.50 -31.85
CA THR A 699 -7.04 8.80 -30.41
C THR A 699 -6.09 9.95 -30.03
N LYS A 700 -4.86 9.92 -30.54
CA LYS A 700 -3.89 11.01 -30.32
C LYS A 700 -4.37 12.35 -30.89
N SER A 701 -4.92 12.33 -32.11
CA SER A 701 -5.50 13.50 -32.76
C SER A 701 -6.68 14.07 -31.97
N GLN A 702 -7.54 13.20 -31.45
CA GLN A 702 -8.69 13.56 -30.62
C GLN A 702 -8.24 14.17 -29.30
N LEU A 703 -7.23 13.58 -28.63
CA LEU A 703 -6.64 14.15 -27.40
C LEU A 703 -6.03 15.52 -27.66
N THR A 704 -5.25 15.65 -28.74
CA THR A 704 -4.66 16.93 -29.12
C THR A 704 -5.72 18.00 -29.36
N ALA A 705 -6.81 17.67 -30.06
CA ALA A 705 -7.93 18.57 -30.29
C ALA A 705 -8.64 18.94 -28.97
N TRP A 706 -8.82 17.96 -28.08
CA TRP A 706 -9.44 18.14 -26.76
C TRP A 706 -8.61 19.09 -25.89
N VAL A 707 -7.28 18.91 -25.82
CA VAL A 707 -6.38 19.84 -25.10
C VAL A 707 -6.49 21.23 -25.69
N LYS A 708 -6.36 21.37 -27.03
CA LYS A 708 -6.42 22.66 -27.69
C LYS A 708 -7.76 23.38 -27.47
N ALA A 709 -8.84 22.65 -27.24
CA ALA A 709 -10.16 23.21 -26.92
C ALA A 709 -10.29 23.74 -25.47
N GLY A 710 -9.35 23.40 -24.57
CA GLY A 710 -9.33 23.87 -23.19
C GLY A 710 -9.15 22.77 -22.14
N GLY A 711 -8.96 21.52 -22.56
CA GLY A 711 -8.72 20.38 -21.63
C GLY A 711 -7.36 20.47 -20.94
N THR A 712 -7.28 19.98 -19.71
CA THR A 712 -6.03 19.85 -18.95
C THR A 712 -5.54 18.40 -19.00
N LEU A 713 -4.39 18.17 -19.61
CA LEU A 713 -3.74 16.88 -19.70
C LEU A 713 -2.62 16.79 -18.67
N ILE A 714 -2.66 15.78 -17.80
CA ILE A 714 -1.70 15.60 -16.71
C ILE A 714 -0.95 14.29 -16.93
N GLY A 715 0.36 14.30 -16.78
CA GLY A 715 1.22 13.11 -16.83
C GLY A 715 2.12 12.99 -15.62
N GLN A 716 2.35 11.74 -15.18
CA GLN A 716 3.33 11.45 -14.14
C GLN A 716 4.42 10.51 -14.65
N LYS A 717 5.65 10.74 -14.20
CA LYS A 717 6.81 9.86 -14.45
C LYS A 717 6.93 9.46 -15.92
N SER A 718 6.92 8.18 -16.26
CA SER A 718 7.15 7.72 -17.63
C SER A 718 6.10 8.16 -18.65
N ALA A 719 4.93 8.64 -18.23
CA ALA A 719 3.96 9.26 -19.12
C ALA A 719 4.52 10.50 -19.84
N LEU A 720 5.48 11.21 -19.21
CA LEU A 720 6.10 12.39 -19.79
C LEU A 720 6.87 12.06 -21.09
N ARG A 721 7.52 10.87 -21.16
CA ARG A 721 8.17 10.41 -22.39
C ARG A 721 7.17 10.23 -23.53
N TYR A 722 5.99 9.70 -23.18
CA TYR A 722 4.91 9.54 -24.16
C TYR A 722 4.37 10.90 -24.62
N PHE A 723 4.24 11.86 -23.71
CA PHE A 723 3.78 13.22 -24.03
C PHE A 723 4.81 13.96 -24.89
N ALA A 724 6.09 13.91 -24.55
CA ALA A 724 7.16 14.51 -25.34
C ALA A 724 7.21 13.95 -26.76
N LYS A 725 7.11 12.63 -26.90
CA LYS A 725 7.11 11.94 -28.21
C LYS A 725 5.94 12.34 -29.12
N ASN A 726 4.82 12.80 -28.55
CA ASN A 726 3.64 13.23 -29.30
C ASN A 726 3.49 14.74 -29.36
N ASP A 727 4.55 15.50 -29.05
CA ASP A 727 4.58 16.98 -29.07
C ASP A 727 3.50 17.63 -28.18
N TRP A 728 3.04 16.91 -27.14
CA TRP A 728 2.10 17.47 -26.18
C TRP A 728 2.82 18.24 -25.08
N LEU A 729 4.00 17.80 -24.71
CA LEU A 729 4.84 18.44 -23.68
C LEU A 729 6.18 18.84 -24.32
N ASP A 730 6.52 20.12 -24.24
CA ASP A 730 7.77 20.66 -24.77
C ASP A 730 8.89 20.55 -23.73
N VAL A 731 9.56 19.39 -23.74
CA VAL A 731 10.63 19.05 -22.79
C VAL A 731 11.72 18.21 -23.46
N ASP A 732 12.95 18.33 -22.97
CA ASP A 732 14.06 17.44 -23.29
C ASP A 732 14.25 16.45 -22.16
N ILE A 733 14.01 15.16 -22.41
CA ILE A 733 14.17 14.08 -21.44
C ILE A 733 15.47 13.36 -21.76
N LEU A 734 16.34 13.27 -20.76
CA LEU A 734 17.63 12.58 -20.89
C LEU A 734 17.41 11.12 -21.27
N GLU A 735 18.06 10.73 -22.37
CA GLU A 735 18.00 9.36 -22.87
C GLU A 735 18.89 8.42 -22.05
N ARG A 736 18.62 7.12 -22.13
CA ARG A 736 19.31 6.10 -21.36
C ARG A 736 20.82 6.12 -21.58
N ASP A 737 21.25 6.28 -22.83
CA ASP A 737 22.67 6.28 -23.17
C ASP A 737 23.44 7.41 -22.46
N ALA A 738 22.82 8.60 -22.34
CA ALA A 738 23.41 9.72 -21.60
C ALA A 738 23.44 9.48 -20.07
N ILE A 739 22.52 8.69 -19.53
CA ILE A 739 22.59 8.24 -18.14
C ILE A 739 23.75 7.24 -18.00
N ASP A 740 23.85 6.27 -18.93
CA ASP A 740 24.89 5.25 -18.91
C ASP A 740 26.29 5.86 -19.00
N ASP A 741 26.48 6.90 -19.85
CA ASP A 741 27.73 7.62 -20.01
C ASP A 741 28.22 8.35 -18.74
N ALA A 742 27.32 8.65 -17.80
CA ALA A 742 27.69 9.28 -16.52
C ALA A 742 28.37 8.31 -15.55
N PHE A 743 28.35 7.00 -15.83
CA PHE A 743 28.97 5.99 -14.99
C PHE A 743 30.24 5.42 -15.60
N ASP A 744 31.30 5.33 -14.82
CA ASP A 744 32.55 4.70 -15.26
C ASP A 744 32.37 3.16 -15.26
N GLU A 745 32.26 2.61 -16.46
CA GLU A 745 32.12 1.16 -16.70
C GLU A 745 33.46 0.46 -17.03
N ARG A 746 34.55 1.23 -17.02
CA ARG A 746 35.88 0.66 -17.33
C ARG A 746 36.36 -0.23 -16.19
N ASN A 747 37.00 -1.33 -16.57
CA ASN A 747 37.58 -2.31 -15.64
C ASN A 747 36.61 -3.08 -14.76
N LEU A 748 35.31 -3.04 -15.04
CA LEU A 748 34.34 -3.87 -14.35
C LEU A 748 34.42 -5.33 -14.76
N THR A 749 34.26 -6.21 -13.79
CA THR A 749 34.13 -7.66 -14.07
C THR A 749 32.64 -8.00 -14.26
N TYR A 750 32.37 -9.20 -14.80
CA TYR A 750 30.97 -9.64 -14.94
C TYR A 750 30.23 -9.71 -13.61
N GLY A 751 30.95 -9.98 -12.52
CA GLY A 751 30.39 -9.98 -11.15
C GLY A 751 29.91 -8.60 -10.66
N ASP A 752 30.45 -7.50 -11.21
CA ASP A 752 30.10 -6.14 -10.80
C ASP A 752 28.79 -5.64 -11.43
N ARG A 753 28.17 -6.41 -12.32
CA ARG A 753 26.98 -6.00 -13.09
C ARG A 753 25.82 -5.57 -12.21
N SER A 754 25.48 -6.34 -11.18
CA SER A 754 24.36 -6.01 -10.29
C SER A 754 24.61 -4.75 -9.48
N ALA A 755 25.85 -4.55 -9.00
CA ALA A 755 26.25 -3.36 -8.28
C ALA A 755 26.22 -2.11 -9.17
N LEU A 756 26.61 -2.24 -10.44
CA LEU A 756 26.51 -1.14 -11.41
C LEU A 756 25.04 -0.76 -11.68
N TYR A 757 24.17 -1.73 -11.91
CA TYR A 757 22.73 -1.46 -12.10
C TYR A 757 22.12 -0.76 -10.88
N ALA A 758 22.47 -1.20 -9.68
CA ALA A 758 22.00 -0.57 -8.46
C ALA A 758 22.41 0.90 -8.34
N LYS A 759 23.61 1.28 -8.83
CA LYS A 759 24.08 2.66 -8.86
C LYS A 759 23.28 3.55 -9.83
N LYS A 760 22.78 2.98 -10.94
CA LYS A 760 22.00 3.70 -11.94
C LYS A 760 20.52 3.89 -11.57
N LEU A 761 20.07 3.30 -10.46
CA LEU A 761 18.72 3.44 -9.95
C LEU A 761 18.64 4.55 -8.90
N VAL A 762 17.49 5.19 -8.82
CA VAL A 762 17.07 5.97 -7.65
C VAL A 762 16.26 5.04 -6.76
N ALA A 763 16.84 4.66 -5.62
CA ALA A 763 16.30 3.61 -4.76
C ALA A 763 15.20 4.12 -3.78
N GLY A 764 14.27 4.94 -4.27
CA GLY A 764 13.25 5.59 -3.43
C GLY A 764 13.91 6.55 -2.45
N SER A 765 14.20 7.77 -2.92
CA SER A 765 14.96 8.79 -2.20
C SER A 765 14.23 10.12 -2.21
N VAL A 766 14.51 10.97 -1.22
CA VAL A 766 13.92 12.31 -1.12
C VAL A 766 14.87 13.33 -1.72
N TYR A 767 14.33 14.14 -2.61
CA TYR A 767 15.04 15.24 -3.29
C TYR A 767 14.37 16.56 -2.95
N GLU A 768 15.18 17.59 -2.68
CA GLU A 768 14.69 18.94 -2.48
C GLU A 768 14.50 19.61 -3.85
N ALA A 769 13.35 20.24 -4.05
CA ALA A 769 13.04 21.00 -5.23
C ALA A 769 12.70 22.45 -4.86
N ASN A 770 13.23 23.42 -5.64
CA ASN A 770 12.75 24.80 -5.61
C ASN A 770 11.37 24.85 -6.23
N ILE A 771 10.46 25.62 -5.65
CA ILE A 771 9.11 25.82 -6.14
C ILE A 771 8.78 27.31 -6.31
N ASP A 772 8.05 27.63 -7.36
CA ASP A 772 7.51 28.97 -7.58
C ASP A 772 6.10 29.05 -6.99
N THR A 773 5.98 29.59 -5.78
CA THR A 773 4.70 29.73 -5.08
C THR A 773 3.74 30.72 -5.72
N SER A 774 4.20 31.54 -6.68
CA SER A 774 3.35 32.39 -7.51
C SER A 774 2.70 31.64 -8.67
N HIS A 775 3.20 30.44 -9.01
CA HIS A 775 2.62 29.59 -10.04
C HIS A 775 1.42 28.79 -9.51
N PRO A 776 0.31 28.66 -10.26
CA PRO A 776 -0.91 28.00 -9.78
C PRO A 776 -0.74 26.58 -9.25
N LEU A 777 0.23 25.80 -9.75
CA LEU A 777 0.51 24.46 -9.25
C LEU A 777 1.08 24.42 -7.83
N PHE A 778 1.53 25.58 -7.33
CA PHE A 778 2.11 25.69 -5.98
C PHE A 778 1.34 26.65 -5.06
N TYR A 779 0.12 27.01 -5.42
CA TYR A 779 -0.76 27.74 -4.50
C TYR A 779 -0.99 26.92 -3.22
N GLY A 780 -0.98 27.59 -2.08
CA GLY A 780 -1.15 26.97 -0.78
C GLY A 780 0.08 26.23 -0.24
N TYR A 781 1.25 26.46 -0.83
CA TYR A 781 2.53 26.07 -0.25
C TYR A 781 3.20 27.24 0.43
N ASP A 782 3.80 27.00 1.59
CA ASP A 782 4.61 27.94 2.33
C ASP A 782 6.09 27.64 2.06
N GLY A 783 6.89 28.68 1.75
CA GLY A 783 8.32 28.51 1.46
C GLY A 783 8.61 28.28 -0.01
N ASP A 784 9.89 28.23 -0.34
CA ASP A 784 10.45 28.20 -1.70
C ASP A 784 11.05 26.84 -2.08
N THR A 785 10.99 25.86 -1.17
CA THR A 785 11.45 24.49 -1.41
C THR A 785 10.41 23.45 -0.96
N LEU A 786 10.47 22.26 -1.57
CA LEU A 786 9.56 21.15 -1.28
C LEU A 786 10.32 19.82 -1.37
N PRO A 787 10.23 18.93 -0.34
CA PRO A 787 10.71 17.56 -0.44
C PRO A 787 9.86 16.73 -1.40
N MET A 788 10.49 16.14 -2.41
CA MET A 788 9.84 15.26 -3.39
C MET A 788 10.38 13.85 -3.31
N PHE A 789 9.50 12.87 -3.39
CA PHE A 789 9.90 11.46 -3.34
C PHE A 789 10.10 10.90 -4.74
N LYS A 790 11.32 10.48 -5.03
CA LYS A 790 11.72 10.02 -6.36
C LYS A 790 12.02 8.53 -6.37
N THR A 791 11.36 7.79 -7.27
CA THR A 791 11.55 6.35 -7.50
C THR A 791 12.00 6.04 -8.92
N SER A 792 12.27 7.05 -9.73
CA SER A 792 12.69 6.88 -11.12
C SER A 792 13.99 7.63 -11.41
N ASN A 793 14.78 7.11 -12.33
CA ASN A 793 15.98 7.78 -12.84
C ASN A 793 15.69 8.70 -14.03
N MET A 794 14.44 9.12 -14.19
CA MET A 794 14.06 10.07 -15.23
C MET A 794 14.59 11.47 -14.91
N VAL A 795 15.26 12.06 -15.88
CA VAL A 795 15.80 13.42 -15.81
C VAL A 795 15.16 14.24 -16.92
N VAL A 796 14.51 15.34 -16.55
CA VAL A 796 13.84 16.28 -17.47
C VAL A 796 14.58 17.60 -17.42
N LYS A 797 15.21 17.98 -18.51
CA LYS A 797 15.89 19.27 -18.59
C LYS A 797 14.88 20.40 -18.67
N SER A 798 15.16 21.46 -17.94
CA SER A 798 14.38 22.71 -18.08
C SER A 798 14.54 23.23 -19.50
N ASN A 799 13.43 23.53 -20.16
CA ASN A 799 13.51 24.32 -21.41
C ASN A 799 13.77 25.81 -21.06
N ASN A 800 14.26 26.56 -22.03
CA ASN A 800 14.54 28.00 -21.84
C ASN A 800 13.29 28.90 -21.99
N SER A 801 12.10 28.28 -22.06
CA SER A 801 10.85 29.04 -22.14
C SER A 801 10.47 29.57 -20.76
N PRO A 802 10.18 30.85 -20.61
CA PRO A 802 9.80 31.41 -19.31
C PRO A 802 8.48 30.80 -18.84
N PHE A 803 8.33 30.60 -17.52
CA PHE A 803 7.10 30.18 -16.82
C PHE A 803 6.64 28.73 -17.08
N THR A 804 7.41 27.94 -17.81
CA THR A 804 7.05 26.55 -18.16
C THR A 804 7.66 25.51 -17.22
N THR A 805 8.56 25.91 -16.32
CA THR A 805 9.21 25.05 -15.36
C THR A 805 9.05 25.62 -13.94
N PRO A 806 7.86 25.46 -13.33
CA PRO A 806 7.58 26.08 -12.04
C PRO A 806 8.29 25.38 -10.86
N SER A 807 8.97 24.26 -11.09
CA SER A 807 9.79 23.62 -10.09
C SER A 807 11.00 22.91 -10.69
N THR A 808 12.13 23.07 -10.01
CA THR A 808 13.41 22.43 -10.37
C THR A 808 14.06 21.86 -9.11
N TYR A 809 14.76 20.74 -9.24
CA TYR A 809 15.57 20.23 -8.13
C TYR A 809 16.67 21.25 -7.78
N THR A 810 17.08 21.32 -6.51
CA THR A 810 18.17 22.19 -6.07
C THR A 810 19.51 21.71 -6.62
N SER A 811 20.56 22.53 -6.51
CA SER A 811 21.92 22.16 -6.93
C SER A 811 22.56 21.05 -6.08
N ALA A 812 22.02 20.77 -4.90
CA ALA A 812 22.42 19.66 -4.03
C ALA A 812 21.16 18.98 -3.45
N PRO A 813 20.40 18.27 -4.32
CA PRO A 813 18.99 17.99 -4.03
C PRO A 813 18.75 16.80 -3.10
N LEU A 814 19.72 15.88 -2.89
CA LEU A 814 19.50 14.68 -2.10
C LEU A 814 19.37 14.99 -0.61
N MET A 815 18.17 14.78 -0.05
CA MET A 815 17.89 14.99 1.38
C MET A 815 17.99 13.71 2.21
N ALA A 816 17.52 12.58 1.68
CA ALA A 816 17.50 11.29 2.37
C ALA A 816 17.37 10.12 1.37
N GLY A 817 17.86 8.95 1.78
CA GLY A 817 17.86 7.76 0.95
C GLY A 817 19.07 7.65 0.04
N PHE A 818 19.16 6.54 -0.68
CA PHE A 818 20.31 6.24 -1.55
C PHE A 818 20.07 6.73 -2.98
N SER A 819 21.01 7.53 -3.46
CA SER A 819 21.23 7.77 -4.88
C SER A 819 22.73 7.95 -5.12
N HIS A 820 23.24 7.30 -6.15
CA HIS A 820 24.65 7.45 -6.49
C HIS A 820 24.96 8.89 -6.92
N GLN A 821 26.15 9.43 -6.56
CA GLN A 821 26.49 10.83 -6.83
C GLN A 821 26.31 11.23 -8.30
N ALA A 822 26.68 10.34 -9.25
CA ALA A 822 26.47 10.59 -10.68
C ALA A 822 24.99 10.80 -11.04
N MET A 823 24.07 10.10 -10.38
CA MET A 823 22.62 10.33 -10.56
C MET A 823 22.17 11.62 -9.91
N VAL A 824 22.69 11.94 -8.72
CA VAL A 824 22.40 13.21 -8.04
C VAL A 824 22.84 14.38 -8.92
N ASP A 825 24.04 14.31 -9.51
CA ASP A 825 24.59 15.33 -10.39
C ASP A 825 23.78 15.49 -11.70
N LEU A 826 23.25 14.39 -12.25
CA LEU A 826 22.37 14.43 -13.42
C LEU A 826 21.01 15.05 -13.12
N ILE A 827 20.50 14.88 -11.89
CA ILE A 827 19.19 15.37 -11.46
C ILE A 827 19.27 16.83 -10.99
N ALA A 828 20.40 17.25 -10.43
CA ALA A 828 20.60 18.61 -9.93
C ALA A 828 20.25 19.67 -11.00
N ASP A 829 19.56 20.73 -10.57
CA ASP A 829 19.12 21.86 -11.40
C ASP A 829 18.17 21.47 -12.57
N THR A 830 17.61 20.25 -12.58
CA THR A 830 16.67 19.79 -13.61
C THR A 830 15.22 19.96 -13.17
N ALA A 831 14.28 19.89 -14.12
CA ALA A 831 12.87 20.10 -13.85
C ALA A 831 12.26 18.96 -13.03
N SER A 832 11.47 19.30 -12.03
CA SER A 832 10.61 18.37 -11.29
C SER A 832 9.14 18.53 -11.69
N VAL A 833 8.73 19.71 -12.11
CA VAL A 833 7.40 20.00 -12.67
C VAL A 833 7.54 20.85 -13.91
N VAL A 834 6.81 20.48 -14.96
CA VAL A 834 6.81 21.19 -16.25
C VAL A 834 5.40 21.43 -16.76
N THR A 835 5.20 22.51 -17.49
CA THR A 835 3.91 22.84 -18.11
C THR A 835 4.11 23.28 -19.56
N THR A 836 3.13 22.98 -20.41
CA THR A 836 3.12 23.43 -21.81
C THR A 836 1.71 23.90 -22.17
N LYS A 837 1.61 25.13 -22.67
CA LYS A 837 0.34 25.65 -23.17
C LYS A 837 0.06 25.09 -24.55
N GLN A 838 -1.14 24.54 -24.75
CA GLN A 838 -1.58 23.95 -26.02
C GLN A 838 -2.95 24.55 -26.42
N GLY A 839 -2.96 25.60 -27.25
CA GLY A 839 -4.20 26.32 -27.57
C GLY A 839 -4.83 26.95 -26.33
N ASN A 840 -6.06 26.58 -26.00
CA ASN A 840 -6.75 27.05 -24.79
C ASN A 840 -6.48 26.14 -23.56
N GLY A 841 -5.92 24.95 -23.76
CA GLY A 841 -5.64 24.00 -22.70
C GLY A 841 -4.19 23.99 -22.24
N VAL A 842 -3.87 23.13 -21.30
CA VAL A 842 -2.54 22.99 -20.70
C VAL A 842 -2.18 21.52 -20.54
N VAL A 843 -0.90 21.22 -20.72
CA VAL A 843 -0.30 19.93 -20.40
C VAL A 843 0.63 20.11 -19.21
N ILE A 844 0.48 19.29 -18.20
CA ILE A 844 1.23 19.33 -16.94
C ILE A 844 2.00 18.01 -16.80
N GLY A 845 3.29 18.10 -16.50
CA GLY A 845 4.14 16.94 -16.24
C GLY A 845 4.76 16.97 -14.86
N PHE A 846 4.55 15.91 -14.09
CA PHE A 846 5.23 15.64 -12.82
C PHE A 846 6.29 14.57 -13.05
N THR A 847 7.56 14.84 -12.73
CA THR A 847 8.63 13.83 -12.89
C THR A 847 8.55 12.70 -11.89
N ASP A 848 7.83 12.93 -10.80
CA ASP A 848 7.67 11.98 -9.71
C ASP A 848 6.20 11.71 -9.38
N ASP A 849 5.96 10.73 -8.53
CA ASP A 849 4.66 10.38 -8.05
C ASP A 849 4.22 11.34 -6.93
N THR A 850 3.18 12.13 -7.19
CA THR A 850 2.67 13.12 -6.25
C THR A 850 1.85 12.51 -5.12
N GLN A 851 1.47 11.22 -5.24
CA GLN A 851 0.57 10.50 -4.30
C GLN A 851 1.22 9.28 -3.66
N PHE A 852 2.53 9.11 -3.78
CA PHE A 852 3.26 7.90 -3.45
C PHE A 852 2.79 7.21 -2.16
N ARG A 853 2.31 5.97 -2.30
CA ARG A 853 1.78 5.11 -1.24
C ARG A 853 0.77 5.79 -0.32
N GLY A 854 0.11 6.84 -0.78
CA GLY A 854 -0.90 7.60 -0.04
C GLY A 854 -0.42 8.31 1.23
N TYR A 855 0.88 8.27 1.57
CA TYR A 855 1.39 8.91 2.78
C TYR A 855 2.22 10.18 2.52
N TRP A 856 2.55 10.50 1.26
CA TRP A 856 3.36 11.66 0.91
C TRP A 856 2.51 12.93 0.89
N TYR A 857 2.07 13.37 2.08
CA TYR A 857 1.15 14.50 2.25
C TYR A 857 1.67 15.82 1.67
N GLY A 858 3.00 16.01 1.66
CA GLY A 858 3.65 17.23 1.19
C GLY A 858 3.38 17.54 -0.28
N THR A 859 3.30 16.53 -1.15
CA THR A 859 3.10 16.73 -2.60
C THR A 859 1.67 16.54 -3.08
N ASN A 860 0.77 16.01 -2.24
CA ASN A 860 -0.61 15.72 -2.64
C ASN A 860 -1.35 16.93 -3.23
N LYS A 861 -1.12 18.12 -2.67
CA LYS A 861 -1.78 19.36 -3.10
C LYS A 861 -1.42 19.77 -4.53
N MET A 862 -0.24 19.40 -5.05
CA MET A 862 0.15 19.67 -6.44
C MET A 862 -0.87 19.08 -7.42
N LEU A 863 -1.36 17.88 -7.16
CA LEU A 863 -2.38 17.26 -8.01
C LEU A 863 -3.74 17.97 -7.88
N SER A 864 -4.16 18.34 -6.66
CA SER A 864 -5.36 19.17 -6.49
C SER A 864 -5.23 20.53 -7.18
N ASN A 865 -4.06 21.16 -7.14
CA ASN A 865 -3.79 22.39 -7.85
C ASN A 865 -3.91 22.22 -9.38
N ALA A 866 -3.43 21.09 -9.91
CA ALA A 866 -3.61 20.76 -11.31
C ALA A 866 -5.09 20.58 -11.70
N ILE A 867 -5.95 20.21 -10.77
CA ILE A 867 -7.40 20.07 -11.00
C ILE A 867 -8.15 21.39 -10.82
N TYR A 868 -7.90 22.13 -9.74
CA TYR A 868 -8.75 23.28 -9.37
C TYR A 868 -8.15 24.63 -9.73
N GLN A 869 -6.83 24.73 -9.95
CA GLN A 869 -6.13 25.99 -10.20
C GLN A 869 -5.48 26.11 -11.61
N SER A 870 -5.51 25.02 -12.40
CA SER A 870 -4.85 24.98 -13.72
C SER A 870 -5.39 26.03 -14.71
N HIS A 871 -6.61 26.53 -14.51
CA HIS A 871 -7.21 27.56 -15.34
C HIS A 871 -6.47 28.92 -15.28
N PHE A 872 -5.61 29.13 -14.28
CA PHE A 872 -4.73 30.30 -14.18
C PHE A 872 -3.41 30.12 -14.92
N ILE A 873 -3.05 28.93 -15.38
CA ILE A 873 -1.82 28.68 -16.15
C ILE A 873 -2.02 29.27 -17.56
N ARG A 874 -1.28 30.34 -17.86
CA ARG A 874 -1.41 31.13 -19.10
C ARG A 874 -0.27 30.89 -20.05
#